data_482bfd99f337f96b45c0fb7ba260aa43
#
_entry.id   482bfd99f337f96b45c0fb7ba260aa43
#
_cell.length_a   1.000
_cell.length_b   1.000
_cell.length_c   1.000
_cell.angle_alpha   90.00
_cell.angle_beta   90.00
_cell.angle_gamma   90.00
#
_symmetry.space_group_name_H-M   'P 1'
#
loop_
_entity.id
_entity.type
_entity.pdbx_description
1 polymer ?
#
loop_
_entity_poly.entity_id
_entity_poly.type
_entity_poly.pdbx_seq_one_letter_code
_entity_poly.pdbx_strand_id
1 'polypeptide(L)'
;MAKEQEASSFAWIERKTAEKINPWNFSEVVDIEKSAMRFIQRMTKQDTYLPTEKVLPKNSLLYQKYMIFNELTKVSYKDERGVKQYFSGDEKQQIFKQLFQKERGKITVKKLQNFLYTHYHIENAQIFGIEKAFNASYSTYHDFMKLAKTNQKAMQEWLEQPEMEPIFEDIVKILTIFEDRQMIKHQLSKYQEVFGEKLLKEFARKHYTGWGRFSAKLIHGIRDRKTNKTILDYLINDDDVPANRNRNLMQLINDEHLSFKEEIAKATVFSKHKSLVDVIQDLPGSPAIKKGIWQSLKIVEELIAIIGYKPKNIVIEMARENQKTHRTSPRLKALENGLKQIGSTLLKEQPTDNKALQKERLYLYYLQNGRDMYTGEPLEIENLHQYEVDHIIPRSFIVDNSIDNKVLVASKQNQKKRDDVPKKQIVNEQRIFWNQLKEAKLISPKKYAYLTKIELTPEDKARFIQRQLVETRQITKHVANILHQSFNQEEEGTDCDGVQIITLKATLTSQFRQTFGLYKVREINPHHHAHDAYLNGFIANVLLKRYPKLAPEFVYGKYVKYSLARENKATAKKEFYSNILKFLESDEPFCDENGEIYWEKSHHLPRIKKVLSSHQVNVVKKVEQQKGGFYKETVNSKEKPDKLIERKNNWEVTKYGGFGSPVIAYAIAFVYAKGKTQKKTRAIEGITIMEQAAFEKDPTTFLKEKGFPQVTEFIKLPKYTLFEFDNGRRRFLASHKESQKGNPFILSDQLVTLLYHAQHYDKITYQESFDYVNTHLSDFSAILTEVLAFAEKYTLADKNIERIQELYEENKYGETSMIAQSFLQLLQFNAIGAPADFKFFGVTIPRKRYTSLTEIWDATIIYQSVTGLYETRIRMGDLWAGEQ
;
A
#
# COMPACT_ATOMS: atom_id res chain seq x y z
N MET A 1 -37.64 -1.73 2.43
CA MET A 1 -37.31 -0.32 2.74
C MET A 1 -36.01 -0.17 3.56
N ALA A 2 -35.84 -0.75 4.76
CA ALA A 2 -34.57 -0.63 5.51
C ALA A 2 -33.34 -1.17 4.76
N LYS A 3 -33.41 -2.32 4.08
CA LYS A 3 -32.33 -2.89 3.27
C LYS A 3 -32.00 -2.07 2.01
N GLU A 4 -32.96 -1.36 1.44
CA GLU A 4 -32.74 -0.48 0.28
C GLU A 4 -32.06 0.85 0.69
N GLN A 5 -32.34 1.34 1.92
CA GLN A 5 -31.69 2.54 2.44
C GLN A 5 -30.21 2.31 2.80
N GLU A 6 -29.83 1.12 3.27
CA GLU A 6 -28.43 0.77 3.55
C GLU A 6 -27.57 0.64 2.30
N ALA A 7 -28.17 0.30 1.16
CA ALA A 7 -27.49 0.15 -0.13
C ALA A 7 -27.36 1.45 -0.93
N SER A 8 -28.07 2.54 -0.55
CA SER A 8 -28.10 3.78 -1.31
C SER A 8 -26.94 4.72 -0.93
N SER A 9 -26.56 5.63 -1.86
CA SER A 9 -25.61 6.71 -1.59
C SER A 9 -26.08 7.69 -0.51
N PHE A 10 -27.34 7.60 -0.10
CA PHE A 10 -27.99 8.42 0.92
C PHE A 10 -28.27 7.66 2.23
N ALA A 11 -27.60 6.56 2.50
CA ALA A 11 -27.74 5.78 3.75
C ALA A 11 -27.52 6.57 5.03
N TRP A 12 -26.93 7.77 4.95
CA TRP A 12 -26.72 8.69 6.09
C TRP A 12 -27.93 9.58 6.39
N ILE A 13 -28.96 9.62 5.50
CA ILE A 13 -30.17 10.42 5.73
C ILE A 13 -31.05 9.72 6.78
N GLU A 14 -31.30 10.40 7.90
CA GLU A 14 -32.23 10.00 8.94
C GLU A 14 -33.58 10.65 8.70
N ARG A 15 -34.66 9.85 8.68
CA ARG A 15 -36.00 10.36 8.44
C ARG A 15 -36.77 10.56 9.74
N LYS A 16 -37.49 11.65 9.85
CA LYS A 16 -38.47 11.91 10.90
C LYS A 16 -39.79 11.23 10.60
N THR A 17 -40.19 11.18 9.32
CA THR A 17 -41.46 10.60 8.85
C THR A 17 -41.23 9.64 7.67
N ALA A 18 -42.19 8.80 7.35
CA ALA A 18 -42.16 7.89 6.21
C ALA A 18 -42.51 8.57 4.86
N GLU A 19 -42.85 9.85 4.87
CA GLU A 19 -43.23 10.60 3.67
C GLU A 19 -42.09 10.71 2.66
N LYS A 20 -42.44 10.80 1.38
CA LYS A 20 -41.46 10.98 0.30
C LYS A 20 -40.75 12.30 0.43
N ILE A 21 -39.42 12.31 0.37
CA ILE A 21 -38.60 13.51 0.40
C ILE A 21 -38.77 14.29 -0.91
N ASN A 22 -39.17 15.55 -0.80
CA ASN A 22 -39.27 16.52 -1.88
C ASN A 22 -38.47 17.78 -1.50
N PRO A 23 -38.13 18.68 -2.45
CA PRO A 23 -37.39 19.90 -2.11
C PRO A 23 -38.11 20.83 -1.12
N TRP A 24 -39.45 20.80 -1.07
CA TRP A 24 -40.25 21.68 -0.21
C TRP A 24 -40.56 21.08 1.17
N ASN A 25 -40.48 19.75 1.38
CA ASN A 25 -40.73 19.15 2.69
C ASN A 25 -39.47 18.53 3.31
N PHE A 26 -38.28 18.87 2.81
CA PHE A 26 -37.04 18.25 3.21
C PHE A 26 -36.77 18.36 4.73
N SER A 27 -36.94 19.53 5.31
CA SER A 27 -36.72 19.79 6.75
C SER A 27 -37.76 19.11 7.66
N GLU A 28 -38.95 18.82 7.13
CA GLU A 28 -40.05 18.17 7.86
C GLU A 28 -39.84 16.65 7.90
N VAL A 29 -39.41 16.09 6.78
CA VAL A 29 -39.22 14.65 6.59
C VAL A 29 -37.85 14.17 7.05
N VAL A 30 -36.81 14.99 6.93
CA VAL A 30 -35.42 14.65 7.24
C VAL A 30 -34.99 15.26 8.57
N ASP A 31 -34.44 14.45 9.44
CA ASP A 31 -33.72 14.93 10.63
C ASP A 31 -32.31 15.39 10.19
N ILE A 32 -32.18 16.70 9.99
CA ILE A 32 -30.96 17.31 9.44
C ILE A 32 -29.78 17.09 10.39
N GLU A 33 -30.00 17.22 11.72
CA GLU A 33 -28.93 17.07 12.71
C GLU A 33 -28.43 15.62 12.79
N LYS A 34 -29.33 14.65 12.92
CA LYS A 34 -28.94 13.22 12.94
C LYS A 34 -28.36 12.80 11.61
N SER A 35 -28.87 13.30 10.48
CA SER A 35 -28.30 13.02 9.16
C SER A 35 -26.90 13.58 9.04
N ALA A 36 -26.67 14.82 9.46
CA ALA A 36 -25.34 15.43 9.49
C ALA A 36 -24.36 14.64 10.38
N MET A 37 -24.79 14.23 11.59
CA MET A 37 -23.96 13.42 12.48
C MET A 37 -23.61 12.05 11.89
N ARG A 38 -24.57 11.36 11.24
CA ARG A 38 -24.30 10.11 10.51
C ARG A 38 -23.33 10.31 9.34
N PHE A 39 -23.50 11.38 8.58
CA PHE A 39 -22.58 11.71 7.50
C PHE A 39 -21.16 11.93 8.03
N ILE A 40 -21.02 12.70 9.10
CA ILE A 40 -19.75 12.97 9.76
C ILE A 40 -19.10 11.68 10.27
N GLN A 41 -19.86 10.83 10.98
CA GLN A 41 -19.37 9.54 11.45
C GLN A 41 -18.85 8.67 10.29
N ARG A 42 -19.52 8.69 9.15
CA ARG A 42 -19.13 7.97 7.95
C ARG A 42 -17.86 8.53 7.30
N MET A 43 -17.68 9.85 7.33
CA MET A 43 -16.52 10.53 6.73
C MET A 43 -15.30 10.55 7.67
N THR A 44 -15.48 10.36 8.97
CA THR A 44 -14.38 10.30 9.94
C THR A 44 -13.65 8.97 9.83
N LYS A 45 -12.33 9.03 9.74
CA LYS A 45 -11.47 7.84 9.65
C LYS A 45 -11.44 7.08 10.98
N GLN A 46 -11.21 5.77 10.91
CA GLN A 46 -10.95 4.93 12.07
C GLN A 46 -9.47 5.00 12.49
N ASP A 47 -9.23 4.71 13.77
CA ASP A 47 -7.88 4.59 14.31
C ASP A 47 -7.15 3.39 13.69
N THR A 48 -5.86 3.57 13.43
CA THR A 48 -5.01 2.55 12.80
C THR A 48 -4.85 1.30 13.68
N TYR A 49 -4.84 1.45 15.00
CA TYR A 49 -4.68 0.37 15.98
C TYR A 49 -6.01 -0.10 16.58
N LEU A 50 -6.97 0.79 16.72
CA LEU A 50 -8.30 0.55 17.28
C LEU A 50 -9.38 0.85 16.22
N PRO A 51 -9.69 -0.10 15.32
CA PRO A 51 -10.64 0.15 14.21
C PRO A 51 -12.04 0.53 14.66
N THR A 52 -12.40 0.24 15.89
CA THR A 52 -13.70 0.61 16.50
C THR A 52 -13.76 2.07 16.92
N GLU A 53 -12.60 2.74 17.04
CA GLU A 53 -12.48 4.10 17.52
C GLU A 53 -12.27 5.10 16.37
N LYS A 54 -12.78 6.31 16.52
CA LYS A 54 -12.57 7.39 15.56
C LYS A 54 -11.31 8.18 15.89
N VAL A 55 -10.58 8.59 14.83
CA VAL A 55 -9.38 9.41 15.01
C VAL A 55 -9.70 10.82 15.45
N LEU A 56 -8.77 11.43 16.19
CA LEU A 56 -8.82 12.84 16.53
C LEU A 56 -8.55 13.75 15.32
N PRO A 57 -9.10 14.97 15.29
CA PRO A 57 -8.67 16.01 14.34
C PRO A 57 -7.16 16.26 14.46
N LYS A 58 -6.50 16.68 13.39
CA LYS A 58 -5.07 17.10 13.46
C LYS A 58 -4.85 18.28 14.40
N ASN A 59 -5.89 19.09 14.56
CA ASN A 59 -5.87 20.27 15.41
C ASN A 59 -6.39 20.02 16.84
N SER A 60 -6.68 18.77 17.22
CA SER A 60 -6.94 18.37 18.59
C SER A 60 -5.74 18.75 19.48
N LEU A 61 -5.99 19.33 20.63
CA LEU A 61 -4.93 19.69 21.59
C LEU A 61 -4.20 18.44 22.08
N LEU A 62 -4.94 17.38 22.41
CA LEU A 62 -4.40 16.08 22.78
C LEU A 62 -3.55 15.48 21.66
N TYR A 63 -4.02 15.55 20.40
CA TYR A 63 -3.27 15.01 19.28
C TYR A 63 -1.99 15.81 19.01
N GLN A 64 -2.03 17.14 19.09
CA GLN A 64 -0.85 17.99 18.93
C GLN A 64 0.15 17.76 20.07
N LYS A 65 -0.31 17.65 21.31
CA LYS A 65 0.51 17.31 22.48
C LYS A 65 1.22 15.96 22.29
N TYR A 66 0.46 14.93 21.88
CA TYR A 66 1.01 13.63 21.51
C TYR A 66 2.11 13.76 20.42
N MET A 67 1.85 14.49 19.34
CA MET A 67 2.80 14.65 18.23
C MET A 67 4.10 15.29 18.69
N ILE A 68 4.02 16.30 19.56
CA ILE A 68 5.19 17.00 20.11
C ILE A 68 6.03 16.05 20.96
N PHE A 69 5.43 15.36 21.94
CA PHE A 69 6.17 14.47 22.83
C PHE A 69 6.73 13.25 22.08
N ASN A 70 5.98 12.69 21.12
CA ASN A 70 6.48 11.61 20.26
C ASN A 70 7.64 12.06 19.34
N GLU A 71 7.68 13.32 18.89
CA GLU A 71 8.82 13.87 18.15
C GLU A 71 10.01 14.14 19.08
N LEU A 72 9.78 14.66 20.29
CA LEU A 72 10.82 14.88 21.31
C LEU A 72 11.57 13.59 21.69
N THR A 73 10.90 12.43 21.69
CA THR A 73 11.59 11.14 21.97
C THR A 73 12.69 10.80 20.99
N LYS A 74 12.67 11.38 19.77
CA LYS A 74 13.67 11.16 18.72
C LYS A 74 14.81 12.17 18.78
N VAL A 75 14.60 13.26 19.49
CA VAL A 75 15.56 14.35 19.56
C VAL A 75 16.60 14.04 20.63
N SER A 76 17.86 14.29 20.29
CA SER A 76 18.99 14.15 21.17
C SER A 76 20.01 15.27 20.87
N TYR A 77 20.84 15.57 21.82
CA TYR A 77 21.92 16.54 21.66
C TYR A 77 23.26 15.93 22.09
N LYS A 78 24.35 16.50 21.59
CA LYS A 78 25.69 16.29 22.14
C LYS A 78 26.08 17.52 22.89
N ASP A 79 26.54 17.30 24.12
CA ASP A 79 27.15 18.34 24.93
C ASP A 79 28.59 18.63 24.45
N GLU A 80 29.26 19.55 25.12
CA GLU A 80 30.66 19.93 24.86
C GLU A 80 31.65 18.77 25.00
N ARG A 81 31.31 17.75 25.79
CA ARG A 81 32.10 16.53 26.00
C ARG A 81 31.87 15.52 24.85
N GLY A 82 30.99 15.82 23.92
CA GLY A 82 30.67 14.97 22.78
C GLY A 82 29.79 13.76 23.13
N VAL A 83 29.25 13.71 24.36
CA VAL A 83 28.35 12.65 24.80
C VAL A 83 26.96 12.90 24.27
N LYS A 84 26.36 11.89 23.63
CA LYS A 84 24.98 11.97 23.10
C LYS A 84 23.98 11.72 24.22
N GLN A 85 23.12 12.70 24.48
CA GLN A 85 22.09 12.66 25.50
C GLN A 85 20.70 12.82 24.89
N TYR A 86 19.70 12.20 25.52
CA TYR A 86 18.28 12.37 25.22
C TYR A 86 17.63 13.16 26.33
N PHE A 87 16.57 13.87 26.03
CA PHE A 87 15.84 14.66 27.03
C PHE A 87 15.12 13.76 28.06
N SER A 88 15.31 14.07 29.33
CA SER A 88 14.56 13.51 30.45
C SER A 88 13.08 13.94 30.41
N GLY A 89 12.24 13.36 31.25
CA GLY A 89 10.83 13.74 31.36
C GLY A 89 10.63 15.22 31.73
N ASP A 90 11.40 15.71 32.69
CA ASP A 90 11.35 17.10 33.12
C ASP A 90 11.84 18.06 32.05
N GLU A 91 12.92 17.75 31.38
CA GLU A 91 13.42 18.56 30.24
C GLU A 91 12.41 18.62 29.11
N LYS A 92 11.76 17.50 28.75
CA LYS A 92 10.68 17.47 27.74
C LYS A 92 9.50 18.34 28.13
N GLN A 93 9.09 18.33 29.40
CA GLN A 93 8.02 19.17 29.90
C GLN A 93 8.41 20.66 29.90
N GLN A 94 9.65 20.99 30.26
CA GLN A 94 10.16 22.37 30.17
C GLN A 94 10.23 22.87 28.72
N ILE A 95 10.70 22.05 27.79
CA ILE A 95 10.70 22.34 26.35
C ILE A 95 9.28 22.59 25.87
N PHE A 96 8.32 21.75 26.27
CA PHE A 96 6.91 21.93 25.91
C PHE A 96 6.36 23.26 26.43
N LYS A 97 6.56 23.58 27.71
CA LYS A 97 6.08 24.81 28.33
C LYS A 97 6.73 26.06 27.73
N GLN A 98 8.06 26.07 27.61
CA GLN A 98 8.80 27.28 27.22
C GLN A 98 8.81 27.53 25.70
N LEU A 99 8.89 26.47 24.90
CA LEU A 99 8.97 26.61 23.44
C LEU A 99 7.61 26.42 22.75
N PHE A 100 6.84 25.39 23.09
CA PHE A 100 5.59 25.11 22.36
C PHE A 100 4.38 25.87 22.90
N GLN A 101 4.30 26.19 24.19
CA GLN A 101 3.19 27.00 24.76
C GLN A 101 3.47 28.51 24.71
N LYS A 102 4.71 28.96 24.94
CA LYS A 102 5.00 30.40 24.96
C LYS A 102 5.32 30.96 23.58
N GLU A 103 6.05 30.24 22.74
CA GLU A 103 6.47 30.72 21.43
C GLU A 103 5.51 30.37 20.32
N ARG A 104 5.13 31.36 19.52
CA ARG A 104 4.29 31.15 18.34
C ARG A 104 5.12 30.68 17.13
N GLY A 105 4.54 29.83 16.31
CA GLY A 105 5.11 29.38 15.05
C GLY A 105 5.97 28.13 15.17
N LYS A 106 6.84 27.88 14.18
CA LYS A 106 7.71 26.72 14.15
C LYS A 106 8.87 26.82 15.14
N ILE A 107 9.08 25.79 15.92
CA ILE A 107 10.24 25.68 16.79
C ILE A 107 11.42 25.16 15.97
N THR A 108 12.42 26.00 15.76
CA THR A 108 13.62 25.66 14.98
C THR A 108 14.71 25.06 15.87
N VAL A 109 15.69 24.39 15.24
CA VAL A 109 16.89 23.89 15.91
C VAL A 109 17.58 25.01 16.68
N LYS A 110 17.69 26.23 16.12
CA LYS A 110 18.31 27.39 16.79
C LYS A 110 17.55 27.78 18.05
N LYS A 111 16.21 27.74 18.06
CA LYS A 111 15.42 28.03 19.26
C LYS A 111 15.66 26.99 20.37
N LEU A 112 15.77 25.72 20.00
CA LEU A 112 16.10 24.65 20.93
C LEU A 112 17.52 24.81 21.49
N GLN A 113 18.51 25.19 20.66
CA GLN A 113 19.86 25.48 21.09
C GLN A 113 19.89 26.64 22.08
N ASN A 114 19.19 27.73 21.80
CA ASN A 114 19.07 28.87 22.71
C ASN A 114 18.41 28.48 24.03
N PHE A 115 17.39 27.63 24.01
CA PHE A 115 16.76 27.11 25.22
C PHE A 115 17.76 26.30 26.07
N LEU A 116 18.55 25.41 25.46
CA LEU A 116 19.55 24.60 26.14
C LEU A 116 20.64 25.48 26.76
N TYR A 117 21.07 26.53 26.06
CA TYR A 117 21.99 27.50 26.57
C TYR A 117 21.44 28.27 27.78
N THR A 118 20.22 28.80 27.65
CA THR A 118 19.63 29.67 28.69
C THR A 118 19.27 28.92 29.97
N HIS A 119 18.77 27.67 29.85
CA HIS A 119 18.22 26.93 31.00
C HIS A 119 19.19 25.88 31.57
N TYR A 120 20.11 25.37 30.74
CA TYR A 120 21.01 24.29 31.14
C TYR A 120 22.48 24.62 30.92
N HIS A 121 22.81 25.86 30.47
CA HIS A 121 24.16 26.36 30.19
C HIS A 121 24.98 25.46 29.25
N ILE A 122 24.28 24.81 28.26
CA ILE A 122 24.92 23.96 27.26
C ILE A 122 25.22 24.81 26.01
N GLU A 123 26.51 25.12 25.81
CA GLU A 123 26.94 25.87 24.62
C GLU A 123 27.08 24.97 23.39
N ASN A 124 26.83 25.52 22.23
CA ASN A 124 27.05 24.86 20.92
C ASN A 124 26.47 23.43 20.77
N ALA A 125 25.35 23.13 21.42
CA ALA A 125 24.71 21.82 21.38
C ALA A 125 24.44 21.37 19.93
N GLN A 126 24.97 20.21 19.53
CA GLN A 126 24.63 19.58 18.26
C GLN A 126 23.34 18.81 18.41
N ILE A 127 22.27 19.25 17.72
CA ILE A 127 20.97 18.63 17.78
C ILE A 127 20.82 17.55 16.69
N PHE A 128 20.28 16.39 17.07
CA PHE A 128 19.97 15.25 16.21
C PHE A 128 18.48 14.88 16.29
N GLY A 129 17.95 14.26 15.26
CA GLY A 129 16.55 13.82 15.21
C GLY A 129 15.59 14.81 14.56
N ILE A 130 16.00 16.06 14.37
CA ILE A 130 15.32 17.10 13.58
C ILE A 130 16.31 17.76 12.62
N GLU A 131 15.86 18.16 11.41
CA GLU A 131 16.75 18.78 10.41
C GLU A 131 16.85 20.30 10.55
N LYS A 132 15.75 21.01 10.52
CA LYS A 132 15.66 22.47 10.60
C LYS A 132 14.74 22.96 11.69
N ALA A 133 13.60 22.30 11.88
CA ALA A 133 12.56 22.63 12.84
C ALA A 133 11.74 21.38 13.16
N PHE A 134 11.02 21.42 14.28
CA PHE A 134 9.99 20.42 14.59
C PHE A 134 8.89 20.42 13.54
N ASN A 135 8.37 19.23 13.22
CA ASN A 135 7.17 19.09 12.37
C ASN A 135 5.90 19.32 13.18
N ALA A 136 5.91 18.93 14.45
CA ALA A 136 4.83 19.14 15.38
C ALA A 136 4.79 20.60 15.88
N SER A 137 3.59 21.09 16.16
CA SER A 137 3.37 22.44 16.71
C SER A 137 2.13 22.43 17.61
N TYR A 138 2.07 23.36 18.56
CA TYR A 138 0.90 23.55 19.44
C TYR A 138 0.01 24.69 18.93
N SER A 139 -0.24 24.70 17.63
CA SER A 139 -0.89 25.81 16.93
C SER A 139 -2.32 26.10 17.41
N THR A 140 -3.07 25.08 17.79
CA THR A 140 -4.45 25.23 18.28
C THR A 140 -4.50 25.96 19.64
N TYR A 141 -3.56 25.69 20.54
CA TYR A 141 -3.40 26.43 21.78
C TYR A 141 -3.19 27.93 21.52
N HIS A 142 -2.27 28.29 20.60
CA HIS A 142 -2.02 29.68 20.22
C HIS A 142 -3.20 30.32 19.51
N ASP A 143 -3.99 29.55 18.76
CA ASP A 143 -5.22 30.04 18.14
C ASP A 143 -6.24 30.44 19.20
N PHE A 144 -6.50 29.60 20.21
CA PHE A 144 -7.40 29.91 21.30
C PHE A 144 -6.93 31.11 22.11
N MET A 145 -5.64 31.18 22.46
CA MET A 145 -5.04 32.35 23.13
C MET A 145 -5.22 33.63 22.33
N LYS A 146 -5.09 33.59 21.00
CA LYS A 146 -5.31 34.74 20.12
C LYS A 146 -6.78 35.18 20.06
N LEU A 147 -7.72 34.21 20.02
CA LEU A 147 -9.15 34.49 19.94
C LEU A 147 -9.70 35.09 21.25
N ALA A 148 -9.10 34.76 22.37
CA ALA A 148 -9.51 35.27 23.67
C ALA A 148 -9.27 36.78 23.87
N LYS A 149 -8.42 37.41 23.04
CA LYS A 149 -8.15 38.87 23.06
C LYS A 149 -7.94 39.47 24.45
N THR A 150 -9.02 39.96 25.08
CA THR A 150 -9.03 40.58 26.43
C THR A 150 -9.03 39.56 27.58
N ASN A 151 -9.39 38.30 27.34
CA ASN A 151 -9.54 37.26 28.37
C ASN A 151 -8.42 36.20 28.28
N GLN A 152 -7.21 36.58 27.91
CA GLN A 152 -6.10 35.64 27.71
C GLN A 152 -5.74 34.88 28.98
N LYS A 153 -5.79 35.50 30.15
CA LYS A 153 -5.48 34.85 31.43
C LYS A 153 -6.48 33.74 31.76
N ALA A 154 -7.79 34.05 31.65
CA ALA A 154 -8.84 33.04 31.85
C ALA A 154 -8.74 31.90 30.81
N MET A 155 -8.44 32.25 29.53
CA MET A 155 -8.25 31.23 28.49
C MET A 155 -7.07 30.30 28.81
N GLN A 156 -5.96 30.83 29.31
CA GLN A 156 -4.81 30.02 29.73
C GLN A 156 -5.19 29.10 30.88
N GLU A 157 -5.88 29.62 31.92
CA GLU A 157 -6.36 28.83 33.06
C GLU A 157 -7.30 27.70 32.58
N TRP A 158 -8.26 27.99 31.69
CA TRP A 158 -9.13 26.96 31.12
C TRP A 158 -8.37 25.90 30.33
N LEU A 159 -7.40 26.27 29.49
CA LEU A 159 -6.59 25.34 28.69
C LEU A 159 -5.64 24.47 29.51
N GLU A 160 -5.37 24.86 30.76
CA GLU A 160 -4.52 24.12 31.72
C GLU A 160 -5.36 23.24 32.67
N GLN A 161 -6.68 23.43 32.76
CA GLN A 161 -7.58 22.62 33.58
C GLN A 161 -7.96 21.29 32.91
N PRO A 162 -7.73 20.12 33.55
CA PRO A 162 -8.09 18.83 32.97
C PRO A 162 -9.59 18.67 32.67
N GLU A 163 -10.46 19.28 33.46
CA GLU A 163 -11.92 19.22 33.29
C GLU A 163 -12.39 19.94 32.02
N MET A 164 -11.60 20.90 31.53
CA MET A 164 -11.90 21.65 30.33
C MET A 164 -11.39 20.97 29.06
N GLU A 165 -10.47 20.01 29.13
CA GLU A 165 -9.92 19.32 27.99
C GLU A 165 -10.98 18.69 27.08
N PRO A 166 -11.99 17.93 27.58
CA PRO A 166 -13.05 17.37 26.73
C PRO A 166 -13.87 18.43 26.01
N ILE A 167 -14.07 19.60 26.64
CA ILE A 167 -14.82 20.72 26.04
C ILE A 167 -14.05 21.29 24.85
N PHE A 168 -12.76 21.59 25.04
CA PHE A 168 -11.92 22.09 23.95
C PHE A 168 -11.77 21.06 22.81
N GLU A 169 -11.66 19.78 23.12
CA GLU A 169 -11.61 18.71 22.11
C GLU A 169 -12.89 18.67 21.28
N ASP A 170 -14.07 18.80 21.93
CA ASP A 170 -15.34 18.87 21.22
C ASP A 170 -15.47 20.17 20.38
N ILE A 171 -15.04 21.32 20.90
CA ILE A 171 -14.99 22.58 20.13
C ILE A 171 -14.10 22.39 18.89
N VAL A 172 -12.90 21.85 19.02
CA VAL A 172 -12.01 21.59 17.86
C VAL A 172 -12.64 20.63 16.87
N LYS A 173 -13.36 19.62 17.35
CA LYS A 173 -14.10 18.68 16.52
C LYS A 173 -15.21 19.37 15.74
N ILE A 174 -16.03 20.22 16.37
CA ILE A 174 -17.07 21.03 15.74
C ILE A 174 -16.46 21.91 14.66
N LEU A 175 -15.36 22.63 14.97
CA LEU A 175 -14.67 23.51 14.03
C LEU A 175 -13.98 22.77 12.87
N THR A 176 -13.75 21.46 13.01
CA THR A 176 -13.19 20.63 11.94
C THR A 176 -14.27 20.06 11.04
N ILE A 177 -15.44 19.77 11.59
CA ILE A 177 -16.55 19.08 10.92
C ILE A 177 -17.40 20.02 10.09
N PHE A 178 -17.79 21.15 10.68
CA PHE A 178 -18.75 22.06 10.09
C PHE A 178 -18.04 23.21 9.37
N GLU A 179 -18.47 23.53 8.13
CA GLU A 179 -17.99 24.66 7.33
C GLU A 179 -18.92 25.87 7.45
N ASP A 180 -20.22 25.63 7.64
CA ASP A 180 -21.22 26.66 7.78
C ASP A 180 -21.18 27.34 9.13
N ARG A 181 -21.06 28.66 9.16
CA ARG A 181 -20.94 29.46 10.40
C ARG A 181 -22.18 29.41 11.29
N GLN A 182 -23.38 29.29 10.71
CA GLN A 182 -24.62 29.24 11.50
C GLN A 182 -24.70 27.89 12.22
N MET A 183 -24.35 26.79 11.50
CA MET A 183 -24.23 25.46 12.10
C MET A 183 -23.19 25.44 13.21
N ILE A 184 -22.00 26.03 12.99
CA ILE A 184 -20.94 26.11 14.02
C ILE A 184 -21.47 26.86 15.24
N LYS A 185 -22.10 28.03 15.09
CA LYS A 185 -22.67 28.78 16.21
C LYS A 185 -23.72 27.97 16.97
N HIS A 186 -24.61 27.30 16.25
CA HIS A 186 -25.62 26.44 16.86
C HIS A 186 -25.00 25.31 17.67
N GLN A 187 -24.02 24.62 17.13
CA GLN A 187 -23.32 23.52 17.85
C GLN A 187 -22.49 24.01 19.04
N LEU A 188 -21.94 25.24 18.97
CA LEU A 188 -21.19 25.84 20.09
C LEU A 188 -22.09 26.44 21.17
N SER A 189 -23.39 26.69 20.92
CA SER A 189 -24.31 27.35 21.88
C SER A 189 -24.42 26.59 23.20
N LYS A 190 -24.23 25.26 23.22
CA LYS A 190 -24.19 24.43 24.44
C LYS A 190 -23.10 24.82 25.46
N TYR A 191 -22.11 25.59 25.03
CA TYR A 191 -21.02 26.09 25.88
C TYR A 191 -21.17 27.58 26.23
N GLN A 192 -22.36 28.17 26.00
CA GLN A 192 -22.61 29.59 26.22
C GLN A 192 -22.44 30.02 27.68
N GLU A 193 -22.81 29.16 28.64
CA GLU A 193 -22.64 29.43 30.04
C GLU A 193 -21.17 29.49 30.48
N VAL A 194 -20.30 28.73 29.81
CA VAL A 194 -18.86 28.66 30.15
C VAL A 194 -18.07 29.80 29.51
N PHE A 195 -18.28 30.07 28.21
CA PHE A 195 -17.42 31.00 27.45
C PHE A 195 -18.07 32.34 27.10
N GLY A 196 -19.38 32.43 27.29
CA GLY A 196 -20.15 33.60 26.87
C GLY A 196 -20.30 33.73 25.33
N GLU A 197 -21.35 34.40 24.91
CA GLU A 197 -21.71 34.52 23.48
C GLU A 197 -20.61 35.17 22.63
N LYS A 198 -19.92 36.20 23.18
CA LYS A 198 -18.89 36.95 22.47
C LYS A 198 -17.70 36.07 22.06
N LEU A 199 -17.22 35.25 22.94
CA LEU A 199 -16.09 34.37 22.71
C LEU A 199 -16.46 33.22 21.75
N LEU A 200 -17.68 32.65 21.90
CA LEU A 200 -18.18 31.63 20.98
C LEU A 200 -18.35 32.16 19.54
N LYS A 201 -18.73 33.44 19.37
CA LYS A 201 -18.76 34.09 18.05
C LYS A 201 -17.35 34.18 17.42
N GLU A 202 -16.32 34.44 18.22
CA GLU A 202 -14.93 34.43 17.75
C GLU A 202 -14.47 32.99 17.39
N PHE A 203 -14.81 31.98 18.19
CA PHE A 203 -14.54 30.58 17.84
C PHE A 203 -15.19 30.19 16.52
N ALA A 204 -16.42 30.57 16.28
CA ALA A 204 -17.15 30.27 15.04
C ALA A 204 -16.56 30.91 13.76
N ARG A 205 -15.53 31.77 13.89
CA ARG A 205 -14.79 32.32 12.75
C ARG A 205 -13.66 31.43 12.30
N LYS A 206 -13.26 30.44 13.15
CA LYS A 206 -12.22 29.47 12.82
C LYS A 206 -12.83 28.27 12.11
N HIS A 207 -12.04 27.71 11.20
CA HIS A 207 -12.30 26.43 10.60
C HIS A 207 -11.00 25.65 10.55
N TYR A 208 -11.03 24.39 10.97
CA TYR A 208 -9.89 23.48 10.96
C TYR A 208 -10.06 22.41 9.89
N THR A 209 -8.95 21.84 9.43
CA THR A 209 -8.97 20.81 8.40
C THR A 209 -8.02 19.66 8.73
N GLY A 210 -8.45 18.46 8.33
CA GLY A 210 -7.63 17.26 8.39
C GLY A 210 -7.81 16.46 9.67
N TRP A 211 -7.63 15.13 9.50
CA TRP A 211 -7.77 14.14 10.55
C TRP A 211 -6.41 13.54 10.90
N GLY A 212 -6.22 13.20 12.16
CA GLY A 212 -5.07 12.45 12.66
C GLY A 212 -5.08 11.00 12.20
N ARG A 213 -4.30 10.17 12.87
CA ARG A 213 -4.21 8.72 12.64
C ARG A 213 -4.66 7.89 13.84
N PHE A 214 -4.79 8.51 15.01
CA PHE A 214 -5.01 7.86 16.28
C PHE A 214 -6.17 8.49 17.05
N SER A 215 -6.84 7.67 17.86
CA SER A 215 -7.94 8.06 18.74
C SER A 215 -7.42 8.57 20.08
N ALA A 216 -8.27 9.27 20.82
CA ALA A 216 -7.99 9.64 22.21
C ALA A 216 -7.77 8.38 23.08
N LYS A 217 -8.55 7.31 22.84
CA LYS A 217 -8.43 6.04 23.56
C LYS A 217 -7.07 5.40 23.41
N LEU A 218 -6.48 5.42 22.20
CA LEU A 218 -5.13 4.89 21.99
C LEU A 218 -4.07 5.74 22.72
N ILE A 219 -4.18 7.07 22.65
CA ILE A 219 -3.17 7.99 23.16
C ILE A 219 -3.19 8.06 24.69
N HIS A 220 -4.39 8.18 25.26
CA HIS A 220 -4.58 8.49 26.69
C HIS A 220 -5.58 7.57 27.40
N GLY A 221 -6.25 6.64 26.71
CA GLY A 221 -7.23 5.74 27.30
C GLY A 221 -6.67 4.37 27.66
N ILE A 222 -5.83 3.77 26.82
CA ILE A 222 -5.23 2.46 27.08
C ILE A 222 -4.05 2.62 28.04
N ARG A 223 -4.03 1.77 29.08
CA ARG A 223 -3.03 1.80 30.14
C ARG A 223 -2.26 0.49 30.21
N ASP A 224 -0.97 0.58 30.51
CA ASP A 224 -0.16 -0.58 30.87
C ASP A 224 -0.63 -1.16 32.21
N ARG A 225 -0.78 -2.48 32.30
CA ARG A 225 -1.31 -3.14 33.50
C ARG A 225 -0.43 -3.02 34.75
N LYS A 226 0.89 -2.93 34.53
CA LYS A 226 1.86 -2.90 35.66
C LYS A 226 2.02 -1.52 36.23
N THR A 227 2.14 -0.52 35.37
CA THR A 227 2.47 0.86 35.76
C THR A 227 1.26 1.78 35.80
N ASN A 228 0.13 1.36 35.21
CA ASN A 228 -1.06 2.17 35.01
C ASN A 228 -0.83 3.44 34.18
N LYS A 229 0.33 3.56 33.49
CA LYS A 229 0.67 4.69 32.60
C LYS A 229 0.05 4.50 31.23
N THR A 230 -0.38 5.61 30.62
CA THR A 230 -0.83 5.67 29.23
C THR A 230 0.36 5.79 28.28
N ILE A 231 0.12 5.67 26.96
CA ILE A 231 1.13 5.93 25.93
C ILE A 231 1.66 7.36 26.05
N LEU A 232 0.77 8.35 26.27
CA LEU A 232 1.17 9.74 26.43
C LEU A 232 2.04 9.94 27.67
N ASP A 233 1.72 9.29 28.79
CA ASP A 233 2.53 9.38 30.01
C ASP A 233 3.95 8.87 29.78
N TYR A 234 4.12 7.75 29.06
CA TYR A 234 5.44 7.25 28.70
C TYR A 234 6.20 8.16 27.71
N LEU A 235 5.50 8.79 26.76
CA LEU A 235 6.14 9.74 25.84
C LEU A 235 6.65 10.99 26.57
N ILE A 236 5.94 11.41 27.61
CA ILE A 236 6.35 12.51 28.49
C ILE A 236 7.49 12.08 29.39
N ASN A 237 7.32 11.00 30.16
CA ASN A 237 8.30 10.53 31.11
C ASN A 237 8.42 8.99 31.09
N ASP A 238 9.53 8.49 30.55
CA ASP A 238 9.85 7.08 30.40
C ASP A 238 10.93 6.67 31.43
N ASP A 239 10.49 6.42 32.67
CA ASP A 239 11.37 6.10 33.80
C ASP A 239 11.98 4.67 33.71
N ASP A 240 11.40 3.80 32.85
CA ASP A 240 11.78 2.39 32.79
C ASP A 240 13.02 2.12 31.92
N VAL A 241 13.56 3.15 31.28
CA VAL A 241 14.73 3.04 30.40
C VAL A 241 15.89 3.89 30.89
N PRO A 242 17.16 3.49 30.57
CA PRO A 242 18.30 4.30 30.89
C PRO A 242 18.20 5.74 30.35
N ALA A 243 18.73 6.71 31.05
CA ALA A 243 18.69 8.14 30.73
C ALA A 243 19.18 8.51 29.31
N ASN A 244 19.86 7.60 28.61
CA ASN A 244 20.34 7.79 27.24
C ASN A 244 19.39 7.25 26.15
N ARG A 245 18.16 6.89 26.51
CA ARG A 245 17.19 6.27 25.57
C ARG A 245 15.77 6.74 25.87
N ASN A 246 15.00 7.01 24.82
CA ASN A 246 13.56 7.27 24.85
C ASN A 246 12.82 6.31 23.91
N ARG A 247 11.64 5.85 24.32
CA ARG A 247 10.75 5.02 23.48
C ARG A 247 9.68 5.89 22.82
N ASN A 248 9.53 5.80 21.50
CA ASN A 248 8.42 6.41 20.76
C ASN A 248 7.18 5.48 20.75
N LEU A 249 6.04 5.97 20.24
CA LEU A 249 4.79 5.21 20.17
C LEU A 249 4.98 3.78 19.67
N MET A 250 5.71 3.59 18.55
CA MET A 250 5.90 2.26 17.96
C MET A 250 6.73 1.34 18.86
N GLN A 251 7.70 1.91 19.56
CA GLN A 251 8.53 1.16 20.48
C GLN A 251 7.74 0.79 21.74
N LEU A 252 6.91 1.70 22.27
CA LEU A 252 6.04 1.42 23.43
C LEU A 252 5.02 0.32 23.13
N ILE A 253 4.32 0.38 21.98
CA ILE A 253 3.34 -0.63 21.62
C ILE A 253 3.97 -2.02 21.42
N ASN A 254 5.20 -2.09 20.88
CA ASN A 254 5.87 -3.35 20.60
C ASN A 254 6.88 -3.76 21.68
N ASP A 255 6.92 -3.09 22.82
CA ASP A 255 7.79 -3.46 23.94
C ASP A 255 7.19 -4.67 24.68
N GLU A 256 7.99 -5.73 24.82
CA GLU A 256 7.57 -6.99 25.43
C GLU A 256 7.39 -6.90 26.96
N HIS A 257 7.94 -5.85 27.59
CA HIS A 257 7.79 -5.60 29.03
C HIS A 257 6.51 -4.85 29.36
N LEU A 258 5.87 -4.22 28.37
CA LEU A 258 4.63 -3.46 28.48
C LEU A 258 3.44 -4.25 27.93
N SER A 259 2.25 -4.03 28.49
CA SER A 259 1.04 -4.75 28.11
C SER A 259 0.24 -4.07 26.98
N PHE A 260 0.72 -2.98 26.39
CA PHE A 260 -0.03 -2.21 25.38
C PHE A 260 -0.51 -3.06 24.20
N LYS A 261 0.35 -3.95 23.69
CA LYS A 261 0.00 -4.84 22.57
C LYS A 261 -1.21 -5.73 22.90
N GLU A 262 -1.26 -6.26 24.13
CA GLU A 262 -2.34 -7.11 24.62
C GLU A 262 -3.62 -6.31 24.89
N GLU A 263 -3.49 -5.13 25.51
CA GLU A 263 -4.65 -4.27 25.80
C GLU A 263 -5.29 -3.71 24.51
N ILE A 264 -4.47 -3.37 23.51
CA ILE A 264 -4.94 -3.00 22.17
C ILE A 264 -5.69 -4.18 21.54
N ALA A 265 -5.13 -5.40 21.61
CA ALA A 265 -5.77 -6.60 21.06
C ALA A 265 -7.14 -6.87 21.72
N LYS A 266 -7.23 -6.75 23.05
CA LYS A 266 -8.50 -6.89 23.79
C LYS A 266 -9.53 -5.80 23.41
N ALA A 267 -9.06 -4.56 23.28
CA ALA A 267 -9.92 -3.44 22.88
C ALA A 267 -10.40 -3.53 21.42
N THR A 268 -9.79 -4.43 20.62
CA THR A 268 -10.10 -4.62 19.21
C THR A 268 -11.09 -5.77 18.96
N VAL A 269 -11.62 -6.42 20.01
CA VAL A 269 -12.64 -7.47 19.86
C VAL A 269 -13.90 -6.85 19.27
N PHE A 270 -14.25 -7.28 18.05
CA PHE A 270 -15.47 -6.83 17.39
C PHE A 270 -16.69 -7.40 18.09
N SER A 271 -17.72 -6.59 18.32
CA SER A 271 -18.94 -7.05 19.02
C SER A 271 -19.61 -8.18 18.22
N LYS A 272 -20.06 -9.24 18.90
CA LYS A 272 -20.76 -10.41 18.31
C LYS A 272 -22.03 -10.04 17.51
N HIS A 273 -22.53 -8.81 17.64
CA HIS A 273 -23.76 -8.33 17.00
C HIS A 273 -23.54 -7.57 15.67
N LYS A 274 -22.28 -7.31 15.26
CA LYS A 274 -22.01 -6.67 13.97
C LYS A 274 -21.87 -7.71 12.86
N SER A 275 -22.48 -7.44 11.71
CA SER A 275 -22.25 -8.27 10.54
C SER A 275 -20.78 -8.18 10.09
N LEU A 276 -20.26 -9.26 9.47
CA LEU A 276 -18.88 -9.29 8.94
C LEU A 276 -18.64 -8.15 7.92
N VAL A 277 -19.69 -7.76 7.18
CA VAL A 277 -19.64 -6.63 6.24
C VAL A 277 -19.37 -5.31 6.97
N ASP A 278 -20.06 -5.05 8.09
CA ASP A 278 -19.90 -3.83 8.86
C ASP A 278 -18.51 -3.77 9.49
N VAL A 279 -18.03 -4.89 10.02
CA VAL A 279 -16.68 -5.02 10.57
C VAL A 279 -15.63 -4.65 9.52
N ILE A 280 -15.75 -5.16 8.28
CA ILE A 280 -14.81 -4.85 7.20
C ILE A 280 -14.95 -3.38 6.76
N GLN A 281 -16.15 -2.82 6.73
CA GLN A 281 -16.35 -1.40 6.41
C GLN A 281 -15.72 -0.47 7.45
N ASP A 282 -15.65 -0.87 8.70
CA ASP A 282 -15.01 -0.12 9.78
C ASP A 282 -13.48 -0.22 9.79
N LEU A 283 -12.86 -1.14 9.03
CA LEU A 283 -11.40 -1.25 8.97
C LEU A 283 -10.74 0.03 8.43
N PRO A 284 -9.55 0.40 8.93
CA PRO A 284 -8.74 1.43 8.30
C PRO A 284 -8.22 0.95 6.93
N GLY A 285 -8.30 1.79 5.92
CA GLY A 285 -7.80 1.45 4.59
C GLY A 285 -8.67 1.99 3.44
N SER A 286 -8.17 1.83 2.21
CA SER A 286 -8.91 2.25 1.02
C SER A 286 -10.11 1.33 0.75
N PRO A 287 -11.17 1.82 0.07
CA PRO A 287 -12.28 0.97 -0.34
C PRO A 287 -11.86 -0.26 -1.16
N ALA A 288 -10.78 -0.13 -1.95
CA ALA A 288 -10.21 -1.23 -2.73
C ALA A 288 -9.66 -2.35 -1.85
N ILE A 289 -8.95 -2.00 -0.77
CA ILE A 289 -8.43 -2.98 0.23
C ILE A 289 -9.60 -3.69 0.92
N LYS A 290 -10.60 -2.94 1.39
CA LYS A 290 -11.79 -3.51 2.06
C LYS A 290 -12.54 -4.47 1.14
N LYS A 291 -12.69 -4.11 -0.15
CA LYS A 291 -13.27 -4.98 -1.18
C LYS A 291 -12.44 -6.26 -1.37
N GLY A 292 -11.12 -6.13 -1.43
CA GLY A 292 -10.20 -7.27 -1.56
C GLY A 292 -10.34 -8.24 -0.39
N ILE A 293 -10.38 -7.73 0.84
CA ILE A 293 -10.58 -8.53 2.07
C ILE A 293 -11.92 -9.28 1.99
N TRP A 294 -13.01 -8.59 1.64
CA TRP A 294 -14.33 -9.20 1.52
C TRP A 294 -14.36 -10.33 0.48
N GLN A 295 -13.76 -10.10 -0.70
CA GLN A 295 -13.71 -11.13 -1.74
C GLN A 295 -12.85 -12.34 -1.30
N SER A 296 -11.73 -12.11 -0.61
CA SER A 296 -10.90 -13.20 -0.08
C SER A 296 -11.65 -14.08 0.92
N LEU A 297 -12.43 -13.47 1.82
CA LEU A 297 -13.28 -14.22 2.77
C LEU A 297 -14.33 -15.06 2.03
N LYS A 298 -14.99 -14.50 1.02
CA LYS A 298 -15.95 -15.23 0.20
C LYS A 298 -15.32 -16.41 -0.55
N ILE A 299 -14.08 -16.27 -1.03
CA ILE A 299 -13.33 -17.37 -1.65
C ILE A 299 -13.08 -18.48 -0.63
N VAL A 300 -12.65 -18.14 0.59
CA VAL A 300 -12.41 -19.14 1.65
C VAL A 300 -13.71 -19.86 2.03
N GLU A 301 -14.82 -19.13 2.20
CA GLU A 301 -16.14 -19.72 2.49
C GLU A 301 -16.56 -20.70 1.39
N GLU A 302 -16.44 -20.32 0.12
CA GLU A 302 -16.81 -21.19 -1.02
C GLU A 302 -15.92 -22.43 -1.10
N LEU A 303 -14.58 -22.27 -0.88
CA LEU A 303 -13.67 -23.41 -0.86
C LEU A 303 -13.98 -24.40 0.28
N ILE A 304 -14.31 -23.89 1.48
CA ILE A 304 -14.75 -24.74 2.60
C ILE A 304 -16.03 -25.49 2.24
N ALA A 305 -16.99 -24.83 1.59
CA ALA A 305 -18.24 -25.45 1.17
C ALA A 305 -18.00 -26.55 0.10
N ILE A 306 -17.04 -26.36 -0.81
CA ILE A 306 -16.70 -27.36 -1.85
C ILE A 306 -15.96 -28.54 -1.25
N ILE A 307 -14.99 -28.29 -0.35
CA ILE A 307 -14.12 -29.33 0.23
C ILE A 307 -14.84 -30.10 1.35
N GLY A 308 -15.79 -29.46 2.05
CA GLY A 308 -16.57 -30.03 3.15
C GLY A 308 -15.92 -29.93 4.52
N TYR A 309 -14.73 -29.33 4.66
CA TYR A 309 -14.07 -29.14 5.94
C TYR A 309 -13.25 -27.83 5.98
N LYS A 310 -12.98 -27.34 7.21
CA LYS A 310 -12.17 -26.14 7.44
C LYS A 310 -10.68 -26.43 7.14
N PRO A 311 -9.92 -25.50 6.55
CA PRO A 311 -8.49 -25.65 6.35
C PRO A 311 -7.75 -25.64 7.69
N LYS A 312 -6.64 -26.37 7.82
CA LYS A 312 -5.79 -26.33 9.00
C LYS A 312 -5.13 -24.96 9.17
N ASN A 313 -4.68 -24.37 8.05
CA ASN A 313 -3.96 -23.09 8.02
C ASN A 313 -4.58 -22.15 6.99
N ILE A 314 -4.73 -20.87 7.34
CA ILE A 314 -5.00 -19.78 6.39
C ILE A 314 -3.80 -18.84 6.42
N VAL A 315 -3.13 -18.67 5.28
CA VAL A 315 -1.94 -17.85 5.16
C VAL A 315 -2.30 -16.53 4.46
N ILE A 316 -1.99 -15.40 5.10
CA ILE A 316 -2.30 -14.07 4.59
C ILE A 316 -1.06 -13.49 3.91
N GLU A 317 -1.18 -13.16 2.62
CA GLU A 317 -0.24 -12.32 1.90
C GLU A 317 -0.86 -10.95 1.62
N MET A 318 -0.14 -9.90 1.96
CA MET A 318 -0.53 -8.52 1.62
C MET A 318 0.44 -7.96 0.57
N ALA A 319 -0.06 -7.70 -0.62
CA ALA A 319 0.70 -6.99 -1.64
C ALA A 319 1.14 -5.59 -1.13
N ARG A 320 2.38 -5.19 -1.44
CA ARG A 320 2.80 -3.80 -1.19
C ARG A 320 1.98 -2.90 -2.11
N GLU A 321 1.22 -1.96 -1.55
CA GLU A 321 0.81 -0.80 -2.33
C GLU A 321 2.09 -0.14 -2.86
N ASN A 322 2.13 0.14 -4.17
CA ASN A 322 3.14 1.03 -4.73
C ASN A 322 2.97 2.37 -4.01
N GLN A 323 3.73 2.57 -2.93
CA GLN A 323 3.87 3.90 -2.37
C GLN A 323 4.38 4.74 -3.53
N LYS A 324 3.57 5.72 -3.95
CA LYS A 324 4.08 6.79 -4.84
C LYS A 324 5.34 7.28 -4.16
N THR A 325 6.47 6.90 -4.70
CA THR A 325 7.75 7.34 -4.20
C THR A 325 7.64 8.84 -4.08
N HIS A 326 7.80 9.37 -2.86
CA HIS A 326 8.04 10.79 -2.70
C HIS A 326 9.08 11.15 -3.76
N ARG A 327 8.87 12.24 -4.51
CA ARG A 327 9.83 12.74 -5.48
C ARG A 327 11.16 12.85 -4.74
N THR A 328 11.98 11.81 -4.83
CA THR A 328 13.36 11.85 -4.37
C THR A 328 14.03 12.94 -5.18
N SER A 329 14.78 13.80 -4.51
CA SER A 329 15.63 14.75 -5.23
C SER A 329 16.44 13.97 -6.25
N PRO A 330 16.61 14.48 -7.49
CA PRO A 330 17.38 13.79 -8.51
C PRO A 330 18.72 13.32 -7.95
N ARG A 331 19.09 12.07 -8.20
CA ARG A 331 20.33 11.46 -7.67
C ARG A 331 21.53 12.33 -7.95
N LEU A 332 21.62 12.93 -9.14
CA LEU A 332 22.69 13.82 -9.57
C LEU A 332 22.81 15.02 -8.61
N LYS A 333 21.72 15.73 -8.33
CA LYS A 333 21.74 16.91 -7.44
C LYS A 333 22.17 16.57 -6.01
N ALA A 334 21.79 15.39 -5.52
CA ALA A 334 22.23 14.91 -4.20
C ALA A 334 23.75 14.62 -4.19
N LEU A 335 24.27 14.00 -5.26
CA LEU A 335 25.71 13.74 -5.45
C LEU A 335 26.50 15.04 -5.60
N GLU A 336 26.05 15.98 -6.42
CA GLU A 336 26.70 17.31 -6.61
C GLU A 336 26.90 18.02 -5.26
N ASN A 337 25.85 18.06 -4.44
CA ASN A 337 25.93 18.68 -3.13
C ASN A 337 26.90 17.96 -2.18
N GLY A 338 26.86 16.64 -2.14
CA GLY A 338 27.72 15.83 -1.28
C GLY A 338 29.19 15.89 -1.71
N LEU A 339 29.49 15.71 -2.99
CA LEU A 339 30.86 15.74 -3.52
C LEU A 339 31.48 17.16 -3.40
N LYS A 340 30.68 18.22 -3.63
CA LYS A 340 31.12 19.60 -3.39
C LYS A 340 31.50 19.82 -1.92
N GLN A 341 30.77 19.22 -0.97
CA GLN A 341 31.03 19.41 0.46
C GLN A 341 32.38 18.81 0.90
N ILE A 342 32.86 17.76 0.22
CA ILE A 342 34.19 17.16 0.46
C ILE A 342 35.27 17.68 -0.49
N GLY A 343 34.97 18.72 -1.28
CA GLY A 343 35.93 19.31 -2.23
C GLY A 343 36.29 18.42 -3.41
N SER A 344 35.45 17.45 -3.77
CA SER A 344 35.73 16.51 -4.86
C SER A 344 35.47 17.12 -6.23
N THR A 345 36.38 16.87 -7.16
CA THR A 345 36.28 17.24 -8.59
C THR A 345 35.69 16.13 -9.46
N LEU A 346 35.38 14.97 -8.87
CA LEU A 346 35.00 13.75 -9.57
C LEU A 346 33.90 13.94 -10.63
N LEU A 347 32.84 14.71 -10.33
CA LEU A 347 31.78 15.00 -11.33
C LEU A 347 32.21 15.94 -12.47
N LYS A 348 33.28 16.72 -12.29
CA LYS A 348 33.83 17.55 -13.34
C LYS A 348 34.73 16.71 -14.26
N GLU A 349 35.50 15.81 -13.68
CA GLU A 349 36.42 14.91 -14.39
C GLU A 349 35.66 13.78 -15.10
N GLN A 350 34.59 13.26 -14.44
CA GLN A 350 33.75 12.16 -14.93
C GLN A 350 32.27 12.58 -14.92
N PRO A 351 31.80 13.31 -15.95
CA PRO A 351 30.41 13.78 -16.02
C PRO A 351 29.40 12.61 -16.11
N THR A 352 28.24 12.76 -15.47
CA THR A 352 27.16 11.75 -15.51
C THR A 352 25.79 12.42 -15.48
N ASP A 353 24.74 11.67 -15.71
CA ASP A 353 23.34 12.11 -15.68
C ASP A 353 22.46 11.23 -14.79
N ASN A 354 21.21 11.66 -14.55
CA ASN A 354 20.25 10.91 -13.74
C ASN A 354 19.87 9.55 -14.33
N LYS A 355 19.98 9.36 -15.65
CA LYS A 355 19.68 8.11 -16.32
C LYS A 355 20.81 7.11 -16.10
N ALA A 356 22.05 7.52 -16.29
CA ALA A 356 23.24 6.71 -16.03
C ALA A 356 23.33 6.30 -14.55
N LEU A 357 22.98 7.21 -13.62
CA LEU A 357 22.95 6.93 -12.17
C LEU A 357 21.86 5.93 -11.73
N GLN A 358 21.01 5.43 -12.61
CA GLN A 358 20.15 4.29 -12.32
C GLN A 358 20.95 2.98 -12.23
N LYS A 359 22.11 2.89 -12.89
CA LYS A 359 23.04 1.76 -12.79
C LYS A 359 23.68 1.73 -11.40
N GLU A 360 23.49 0.62 -10.68
CA GLU A 360 23.88 0.50 -9.26
C GLU A 360 25.38 0.70 -9.02
N ARG A 361 26.24 0.02 -9.81
CA ARG A 361 27.70 0.13 -9.67
C ARG A 361 28.20 1.56 -9.88
N LEU A 362 27.67 2.24 -10.90
CA LEU A 362 28.02 3.62 -11.20
C LEU A 362 27.56 4.56 -10.07
N TYR A 363 26.36 4.34 -9.54
CA TYR A 363 25.87 5.14 -8.43
C TYR A 363 26.68 4.92 -7.14
N LEU A 364 27.06 3.68 -6.83
CA LEU A 364 27.93 3.36 -5.70
C LEU A 364 29.32 3.99 -5.89
N TYR A 365 29.89 3.97 -7.09
CA TYR A 365 31.16 4.62 -7.41
C TYR A 365 31.15 6.10 -6.99
N TYR A 366 30.15 6.87 -7.41
CA TYR A 366 30.05 8.28 -7.03
C TYR A 366 29.76 8.49 -5.54
N LEU A 367 28.93 7.64 -4.92
CA LEU A 367 28.65 7.70 -3.47
C LEU A 367 29.91 7.47 -2.60
N GLN A 368 30.88 6.73 -3.14
CA GLN A 368 32.15 6.40 -2.52
C GLN A 368 33.29 7.34 -2.95
N ASN A 369 32.95 8.44 -3.65
CA ASN A 369 33.94 9.37 -4.18
C ASN A 369 35.01 8.70 -5.04
N GLY A 370 34.64 7.72 -5.88
CA GLY A 370 35.56 7.01 -6.77
C GLY A 370 36.53 6.07 -6.08
N ARG A 371 36.30 5.66 -4.82
CA ARG A 371 37.20 4.83 -4.02
C ARG A 371 36.58 3.53 -3.58
N ASP A 372 37.41 2.48 -3.46
CA ASP A 372 37.04 1.22 -2.82
C ASP A 372 36.63 1.45 -1.36
N MET A 373 35.50 0.89 -0.95
CA MET A 373 34.97 1.17 0.39
C MET A 373 35.81 0.55 1.50
N TYR A 374 36.54 -0.54 1.24
CA TYR A 374 37.32 -1.25 2.27
C TYR A 374 38.81 -0.90 2.29
N THR A 375 39.37 -0.45 1.17
CA THR A 375 40.79 -0.07 1.12
C THR A 375 41.03 1.42 1.00
N GLY A 376 40.03 2.17 0.53
CA GLY A 376 40.19 3.61 0.21
C GLY A 376 40.98 3.89 -1.07
N GLU A 377 41.41 2.85 -1.81
CA GLU A 377 42.12 3.00 -3.09
C GLU A 377 41.23 3.53 -4.18
N PRO A 378 41.76 4.26 -5.16
CA PRO A 378 40.99 4.74 -6.32
C PRO A 378 40.44 3.57 -7.14
N LEU A 379 39.21 3.72 -7.63
CA LEU A 379 38.56 2.80 -8.56
C LEU A 379 38.54 3.43 -9.95
N GLU A 380 38.74 2.63 -11.01
CA GLU A 380 38.67 3.05 -12.39
C GLU A 380 37.25 2.96 -12.95
N ILE A 381 36.67 4.07 -13.38
CA ILE A 381 35.27 4.12 -13.87
C ILE A 381 35.07 3.28 -15.14
N GLU A 382 36.10 3.15 -15.96
CA GLU A 382 36.09 2.37 -17.20
C GLU A 382 36.01 0.86 -16.90
N ASN A 383 36.53 0.44 -15.76
CA ASN A 383 36.66 -0.93 -15.33
C ASN A 383 35.64 -1.32 -14.25
N LEU A 384 34.50 -0.62 -14.13
CA LEU A 384 33.47 -0.89 -13.11
C LEU A 384 32.93 -2.34 -13.09
N HIS A 385 33.02 -3.04 -14.21
CA HIS A 385 32.62 -4.44 -14.34
C HIS A 385 33.53 -5.42 -13.58
N GLN A 386 34.76 -5.03 -13.27
CA GLN A 386 35.76 -5.85 -12.55
C GLN A 386 35.57 -5.75 -11.02
N TYR A 387 34.85 -4.73 -10.52
CA TYR A 387 34.59 -4.55 -9.11
C TYR A 387 33.28 -5.22 -8.69
N GLU A 388 33.24 -5.72 -7.49
CA GLU A 388 32.07 -6.44 -6.94
C GLU A 388 31.21 -5.52 -6.06
N VAL A 389 29.88 -5.76 -6.12
CA VAL A 389 28.94 -5.15 -5.18
C VAL A 389 28.79 -6.08 -4.00
N ASP A 390 29.47 -5.73 -2.90
CA ASP A 390 29.41 -6.50 -1.66
C ASP A 390 28.27 -6.01 -0.75
N HIS A 391 27.69 -6.94 0.03
CA HIS A 391 26.75 -6.65 1.10
C HIS A 391 27.50 -6.48 2.42
N ILE A 392 27.47 -5.27 3.02
CA ILE A 392 28.16 -4.95 4.27
C ILE A 392 27.75 -5.95 5.37
N ILE A 393 26.46 -6.12 5.59
CA ILE A 393 25.90 -7.24 6.35
C ILE A 393 25.58 -8.35 5.35
N PRO A 394 26.20 -9.54 5.48
CA PRO A 394 26.04 -10.61 4.50
C PRO A 394 24.59 -11.04 4.27
N ARG A 395 24.29 -11.47 3.04
CA ARG A 395 22.96 -11.99 2.68
C ARG A 395 22.55 -13.24 3.46
N SER A 396 23.53 -13.96 4.02
CA SER A 396 23.29 -15.09 4.93
C SER A 396 22.59 -14.66 6.24
N PHE A 397 22.71 -13.37 6.66
CA PHE A 397 22.08 -12.86 7.88
C PHE A 397 20.84 -12.02 7.60
N ILE A 398 20.86 -11.18 6.55
CA ILE A 398 19.71 -10.35 6.18
C ILE A 398 19.51 -10.29 4.66
N VAL A 399 18.26 -10.22 4.22
CA VAL A 399 17.90 -9.89 2.84
C VAL A 399 17.65 -8.40 2.74
N ASP A 400 18.73 -7.61 2.77
CA ASP A 400 18.70 -6.15 2.57
C ASP A 400 19.51 -5.79 1.32
N ASN A 401 18.82 -5.63 0.20
CA ASN A 401 19.39 -5.22 -1.08
C ASN A 401 19.37 -3.68 -1.29
N SER A 402 19.13 -2.91 -0.23
CA SER A 402 19.18 -1.45 -0.31
C SER A 402 20.62 -0.95 -0.51
N ILE A 403 20.75 0.25 -1.09
CA ILE A 403 22.04 0.94 -1.25
C ILE A 403 22.76 1.11 0.11
N ASP A 404 22.02 1.15 1.21
CA ASP A 404 22.57 1.25 2.56
C ASP A 404 23.35 0.00 3.00
N ASN A 405 23.06 -1.16 2.42
CA ASN A 405 23.78 -2.40 2.71
C ASN A 405 24.74 -2.82 1.60
N LYS A 406 24.97 -1.99 0.57
CA LYS A 406 25.82 -2.32 -0.58
C LYS A 406 27.01 -1.37 -0.69
N VAL A 407 28.15 -1.91 -1.06
CA VAL A 407 29.38 -1.17 -1.34
C VAL A 407 30.05 -1.73 -2.60
N LEU A 408 30.83 -0.89 -3.30
CA LEU A 408 31.64 -1.29 -4.44
C LEU A 408 33.08 -1.51 -3.95
N VAL A 409 33.61 -2.70 -4.22
CA VAL A 409 34.92 -3.12 -3.72
C VAL A 409 35.64 -3.99 -4.74
N ALA A 410 36.98 -4.08 -4.64
CA ALA A 410 37.76 -5.02 -5.45
C ALA A 410 37.42 -6.47 -5.04
N SER A 411 37.32 -7.39 -6.01
CA SER A 411 36.95 -8.79 -5.82
C SER A 411 37.81 -9.48 -4.74
N LYS A 412 39.10 -9.16 -4.68
CA LYS A 412 40.05 -9.69 -3.70
C LYS A 412 39.66 -9.32 -2.24
N GLN A 413 39.07 -8.16 -2.02
CA GLN A 413 38.63 -7.71 -0.71
C GLN A 413 37.31 -8.36 -0.29
N ASN A 414 36.40 -8.55 -1.22
CA ASN A 414 35.15 -9.27 -0.97
C ASN A 414 35.43 -10.72 -0.53
N GLN A 415 36.32 -11.40 -1.26
CA GLN A 415 36.75 -12.77 -0.91
C GLN A 415 37.40 -12.89 0.47
N LYS A 416 38.19 -11.86 0.88
CA LYS A 416 38.80 -11.83 2.23
C LYS A 416 37.79 -11.60 3.37
N LYS A 417 36.71 -10.87 3.08
CA LYS A 417 35.65 -10.59 4.06
C LYS A 417 34.81 -11.87 4.33
N ARG A 418 34.54 -12.68 3.33
CA ARG A 418 33.66 -13.86 3.38
C ARG A 418 32.24 -13.47 3.90
N ASP A 419 31.55 -14.43 4.51
CA ASP A 419 30.19 -14.25 5.07
C ASP A 419 30.23 -13.59 6.48
N ASP A 420 30.92 -12.42 6.60
CA ASP A 420 31.01 -11.67 7.86
C ASP A 420 30.90 -10.16 7.61
N VAL A 421 30.86 -9.36 8.69
CA VAL A 421 30.99 -7.91 8.64
C VAL A 421 32.44 -7.48 8.40
N PRO A 422 32.72 -6.20 8.03
CA PRO A 422 34.09 -5.75 7.85
C PRO A 422 34.95 -6.00 9.08
N LYS A 423 36.16 -6.52 8.88
CA LYS A 423 37.09 -6.83 9.97
C LYS A 423 37.47 -5.55 10.75
N LYS A 424 37.73 -5.70 12.05
CA LYS A 424 38.11 -4.59 12.96
C LYS A 424 39.25 -3.73 12.38
N GLN A 425 40.21 -4.32 11.71
CA GLN A 425 41.31 -3.59 11.07
C GLN A 425 40.78 -2.65 9.98
N ILE A 426 39.96 -3.13 9.06
CA ILE A 426 39.33 -2.31 7.98
C ILE A 426 38.52 -1.16 8.59
N VAL A 427 37.74 -1.45 9.64
CA VAL A 427 36.94 -0.43 10.35
C VAL A 427 37.83 0.67 10.91
N ASN A 428 38.97 0.31 11.53
CA ASN A 428 39.90 1.30 12.12
C ASN A 428 40.57 2.14 11.01
N GLU A 429 41.02 1.52 9.93
CA GLU A 429 41.71 2.20 8.81
C GLU A 429 40.79 3.15 8.05
N GLN A 430 39.53 2.71 7.79
CA GLN A 430 38.62 3.45 6.91
C GLN A 430 37.60 4.35 7.65
N ARG A 431 37.60 4.35 8.96
CA ARG A 431 36.61 5.07 9.79
C ARG A 431 36.56 6.57 9.49
N ILE A 432 37.71 7.20 9.25
CA ILE A 432 37.81 8.63 8.93
C ILE A 432 37.18 8.90 7.56
N PHE A 433 37.49 8.10 6.54
CA PHE A 433 36.93 8.18 5.20
C PHE A 433 35.42 8.00 5.22
N TRP A 434 34.91 6.97 5.90
CA TRP A 434 33.47 6.74 6.01
C TRP A 434 32.75 7.86 6.77
N ASN A 435 33.39 8.46 7.77
CA ASN A 435 32.81 9.60 8.47
C ASN A 435 32.71 10.83 7.57
N GLN A 436 33.73 11.11 6.74
CA GLN A 436 33.69 12.18 5.74
C GLN A 436 32.51 11.99 4.75
N LEU A 437 32.33 10.77 4.23
CA LEU A 437 31.20 10.46 3.35
C LEU A 437 29.83 10.63 4.06
N LYS A 438 29.74 10.30 5.35
CA LYS A 438 28.51 10.46 6.13
C LYS A 438 28.21 11.94 6.38
N GLU A 439 29.19 12.75 6.77
CA GLU A 439 29.03 14.21 6.99
C GLU A 439 28.61 14.89 5.68
N ALA A 440 29.19 14.49 4.56
CA ALA A 440 28.81 14.95 3.22
C ALA A 440 27.45 14.44 2.72
N LYS A 441 26.76 13.59 3.51
CA LYS A 441 25.49 12.95 3.14
C LYS A 441 25.57 12.07 1.88
N LEU A 442 26.75 11.62 1.48
CA LEU A 442 26.97 10.65 0.42
C LEU A 442 26.56 9.24 0.88
N ILE A 443 26.79 8.92 2.16
CA ILE A 443 26.26 7.69 2.77
C ILE A 443 25.32 8.02 3.93
N SER A 444 24.32 7.15 4.14
CA SER A 444 23.36 7.32 5.22
C SER A 444 23.96 6.98 6.60
N PRO A 445 23.41 7.50 7.70
CA PRO A 445 23.76 7.06 9.05
C PRO A 445 23.60 5.54 9.24
N LYS A 446 22.61 4.91 8.58
CA LYS A 446 22.40 3.46 8.60
C LYS A 446 23.57 2.71 7.95
N LYS A 447 24.00 3.16 6.75
CA LYS A 447 25.14 2.56 6.05
C LYS A 447 26.43 2.70 6.87
N TYR A 448 26.66 3.87 7.44
CA TYR A 448 27.79 4.09 8.34
C TYR A 448 27.78 3.16 9.57
N ALA A 449 26.60 2.98 10.21
CA ALA A 449 26.45 2.05 11.31
C ALA A 449 26.70 0.59 10.92
N TYR A 450 26.38 0.19 9.69
CA TYR A 450 26.70 -1.14 9.17
C TYR A 450 28.20 -1.29 8.92
N LEU A 451 28.86 -0.31 8.31
CA LEU A 451 30.29 -0.31 8.02
C LEU A 451 31.14 -0.36 9.30
N THR A 452 30.73 0.35 10.35
CA THR A 452 31.46 0.43 11.63
C THR A 452 31.15 -0.73 12.59
N LYS A 453 30.31 -1.68 12.18
CA LYS A 453 29.97 -2.83 13.00
C LYS A 453 31.08 -3.87 12.93
N ILE A 454 31.70 -4.18 14.08
CA ILE A 454 32.85 -5.10 14.20
C ILE A 454 32.41 -6.55 14.30
N GLU A 455 31.22 -6.79 14.89
CA GLU A 455 30.64 -8.13 15.05
C GLU A 455 29.12 -8.07 15.05
N LEU A 456 28.48 -9.19 14.72
CA LEU A 456 27.02 -9.35 14.79
C LEU A 456 26.65 -9.97 16.15
N THR A 457 26.08 -9.15 17.04
CA THR A 457 25.63 -9.63 18.35
C THR A 457 24.41 -10.54 18.22
N PRO A 458 24.14 -11.41 19.24
CA PRO A 458 22.91 -12.23 19.26
C PRO A 458 21.62 -11.40 19.11
N GLU A 459 21.58 -10.20 19.69
CA GLU A 459 20.44 -9.28 19.56
C GLU A 459 20.27 -8.75 18.12
N ASP A 460 21.36 -8.44 17.42
CA ASP A 460 21.33 -8.06 16.00
C ASP A 460 20.72 -9.20 15.16
N LYS A 461 21.20 -10.40 15.39
CA LYS A 461 20.75 -11.60 14.66
C LYS A 461 19.26 -11.90 14.93
N ALA A 462 18.82 -11.83 16.18
CA ALA A 462 17.39 -11.95 16.54
C ALA A 462 16.53 -10.88 15.87
N ARG A 463 16.99 -9.62 15.86
CA ARG A 463 16.31 -8.50 15.19
C ARG A 463 16.23 -8.69 13.68
N PHE A 464 17.24 -9.26 13.03
CA PHE A 464 17.21 -9.57 11.60
C PHE A 464 16.18 -10.65 11.29
N ILE A 465 16.06 -11.68 12.11
CA ILE A 465 15.04 -12.74 11.97
C ILE A 465 13.63 -12.14 12.12
N GLN A 466 13.37 -11.37 13.16
CA GLN A 466 12.09 -10.70 13.32
C GLN A 466 11.74 -9.84 12.10
N ARG A 467 12.69 -9.09 11.54
CA ARG A 467 12.45 -8.30 10.33
C ARG A 467 12.13 -9.12 9.09
N GLN A 468 12.58 -10.36 9.01
CA GLN A 468 12.27 -11.26 7.90
C GLN A 468 10.87 -11.87 8.03
N LEU A 469 10.48 -12.27 9.22
CA LEU A 469 9.25 -13.02 9.48
C LEU A 469 8.02 -12.14 9.71
N VAL A 470 8.15 -11.13 10.58
CA VAL A 470 6.99 -10.45 11.13
C VAL A 470 6.41 -9.42 10.17
N GLU A 471 5.16 -9.62 9.79
CA GLU A 471 4.38 -8.59 9.10
C GLU A 471 3.91 -7.53 10.12
N THR A 472 4.32 -6.28 9.90
CA THR A 472 4.07 -5.19 10.84
C THR A 472 2.87 -4.31 10.47
N ARG A 473 2.26 -4.51 9.30
CA ARG A 473 1.12 -3.71 8.87
C ARG A 473 -0.11 -3.98 9.70
N GLN A 474 -0.69 -2.94 10.25
CA GLN A 474 -1.86 -3.08 11.13
C GLN A 474 -3.07 -3.66 10.40
N ILE A 475 -3.25 -3.34 9.12
CA ILE A 475 -4.34 -3.90 8.32
C ILE A 475 -4.25 -5.43 8.23
N THR A 476 -3.05 -6.00 8.10
CA THR A 476 -2.85 -7.46 8.10
C THR A 476 -3.23 -8.08 9.44
N LYS A 477 -2.88 -7.40 10.55
CA LYS A 477 -3.25 -7.85 11.91
C LYS A 477 -4.76 -7.82 12.12
N HIS A 478 -5.45 -6.80 11.60
CA HIS A 478 -6.91 -6.73 11.67
C HIS A 478 -7.58 -7.84 10.85
N VAL A 479 -7.07 -8.13 9.65
CA VAL A 479 -7.57 -9.25 8.85
C VAL A 479 -7.35 -10.58 9.54
N ALA A 480 -6.17 -10.78 10.15
CA ALA A 480 -5.88 -11.99 10.93
C ALA A 480 -6.83 -12.14 12.12
N ASN A 481 -7.14 -11.05 12.82
CA ASN A 481 -8.11 -11.05 13.92
C ASN A 481 -9.51 -11.43 13.43
N ILE A 482 -10.00 -10.83 12.32
CA ILE A 482 -11.30 -11.16 11.74
C ILE A 482 -11.39 -12.65 11.38
N LEU A 483 -10.37 -13.18 10.67
CA LEU A 483 -10.33 -14.59 10.30
C LEU A 483 -10.30 -15.49 11.54
N HIS A 484 -9.47 -15.18 12.52
CA HIS A 484 -9.38 -15.95 13.77
C HIS A 484 -10.74 -15.99 14.49
N GLN A 485 -11.41 -14.86 14.63
CA GLN A 485 -12.72 -14.79 15.25
C GLN A 485 -13.80 -15.53 14.41
N SER A 486 -13.75 -15.41 13.07
CA SER A 486 -14.76 -16.04 12.20
C SER A 486 -14.67 -17.56 12.19
N PHE A 487 -13.49 -18.15 12.32
CA PHE A 487 -13.27 -19.59 12.19
C PHE A 487 -13.10 -20.33 13.52
N ASN A 488 -12.79 -19.64 14.64
CA ASN A 488 -12.47 -20.24 15.94
C ASN A 488 -13.45 -19.87 17.07
N GLN A 489 -14.64 -19.33 16.79
CA GLN A 489 -15.58 -18.79 17.80
C GLN A 489 -16.32 -19.83 18.66
N GLU A 490 -16.27 -21.10 18.37
CA GLU A 490 -17.14 -22.12 19.01
C GLU A 490 -16.46 -22.96 20.11
N GLU A 491 -15.19 -22.74 20.43
CA GLU A 491 -14.46 -23.66 21.32
C GLU A 491 -13.69 -22.94 22.45
N GLU A 492 -14.43 -22.35 23.39
CA GLU A 492 -13.89 -22.13 24.73
C GLU A 492 -13.94 -23.48 25.48
N GLY A 493 -12.85 -24.24 25.46
CA GLY A 493 -12.68 -25.38 26.35
C GLY A 493 -12.17 -26.70 25.79
N THR A 494 -11.95 -26.82 24.53
CA THR A 494 -11.29 -28.02 23.96
C THR A 494 -9.97 -27.62 23.28
N ASP A 495 -8.91 -28.38 23.58
CA ASP A 495 -7.60 -28.34 22.88
C ASP A 495 -7.72 -28.81 21.42
N CYS A 496 -8.81 -28.48 20.76
CA CYS A 496 -9.05 -28.82 19.37
C CYS A 496 -8.27 -27.86 18.47
N ASP A 497 -7.58 -28.43 17.50
CA ASP A 497 -6.78 -27.76 16.46
C ASP A 497 -7.62 -26.80 15.60
N GLY A 498 -7.96 -25.62 16.12
CA GLY A 498 -8.65 -24.57 15.38
C GLY A 498 -7.85 -24.12 14.17
N VAL A 499 -8.50 -23.37 13.26
CA VAL A 499 -7.83 -22.83 12.06
C VAL A 499 -6.70 -21.88 12.46
N GLN A 500 -5.47 -22.19 12.09
CA GLN A 500 -4.32 -21.34 12.34
C GLN A 500 -4.24 -20.22 11.31
N ILE A 501 -4.18 -18.97 11.77
CA ILE A 501 -4.04 -17.81 10.89
C ILE A 501 -2.58 -17.36 10.88
N ILE A 502 -1.93 -17.46 9.72
CA ILE A 502 -0.49 -17.21 9.55
C ILE A 502 -0.30 -15.90 8.77
N THR A 503 0.60 -15.05 9.26
CA THR A 503 0.95 -13.79 8.61
C THR A 503 2.44 -13.75 8.32
N LEU A 504 2.82 -13.88 7.05
CA LEU A 504 4.21 -13.82 6.60
C LEU A 504 4.48 -12.58 5.74
N LYS A 505 5.74 -12.19 5.66
CA LYS A 505 6.17 -11.12 4.75
C LYS A 505 6.26 -11.62 3.32
N ALA A 506 5.71 -10.86 2.38
CA ALA A 506 5.82 -11.10 0.93
C ALA A 506 7.30 -11.17 0.42
N THR A 507 8.27 -10.66 1.20
CA THR A 507 9.70 -10.79 0.87
C THR A 507 10.19 -12.23 0.87
N LEU A 508 9.59 -13.12 1.67
CA LEU A 508 9.96 -14.54 1.71
C LEU A 508 9.60 -15.23 0.39
N THR A 509 8.41 -15.00 -0.14
CA THR A 509 7.99 -15.51 -1.45
C THR A 509 8.90 -14.99 -2.57
N SER A 510 9.27 -13.69 -2.53
CA SER A 510 10.20 -13.11 -3.50
C SER A 510 11.59 -13.74 -3.42
N GLN A 511 12.10 -13.98 -2.22
CA GLN A 511 13.37 -14.64 -1.98
C GLN A 511 13.36 -16.08 -2.50
N PHE A 512 12.32 -16.85 -2.18
CA PHE A 512 12.15 -18.22 -2.67
C PHE A 512 12.16 -18.27 -4.21
N ARG A 513 11.43 -17.37 -4.85
CA ARG A 513 11.44 -17.28 -6.31
C ARG A 513 12.82 -17.00 -6.90
N GLN A 514 13.56 -16.06 -6.32
CA GLN A 514 14.91 -15.71 -6.77
C GLN A 514 15.89 -16.88 -6.57
N THR A 515 15.83 -17.54 -5.41
CA THR A 515 16.72 -18.68 -5.09
C THR A 515 16.54 -19.85 -6.09
N PHE A 516 15.31 -20.11 -6.52
CA PHE A 516 15.00 -21.27 -7.39
C PHE A 516 14.69 -20.92 -8.85
N GLY A 517 14.97 -19.69 -9.29
CA GLY A 517 14.73 -19.26 -10.68
C GLY A 517 13.25 -19.29 -11.10
N LEU A 518 12.32 -19.09 -10.15
CA LEU A 518 10.88 -19.06 -10.41
C LEU A 518 10.45 -17.63 -10.76
N TYR A 519 10.90 -17.16 -11.91
CA TYR A 519 10.68 -15.78 -12.34
C TYR A 519 9.23 -15.46 -12.69
N LYS A 520 8.86 -14.18 -12.63
CA LYS A 520 7.54 -13.67 -13.03
C LYS A 520 7.64 -12.33 -13.72
N VAL A 521 6.85 -12.16 -14.76
CA VAL A 521 6.66 -10.90 -15.49
C VAL A 521 5.20 -10.51 -15.34
N ARG A 522 4.93 -9.41 -14.61
CA ARG A 522 3.57 -8.99 -14.23
C ARG A 522 2.71 -8.53 -15.40
N GLU A 523 3.36 -8.11 -16.45
CA GLU A 523 2.75 -7.60 -17.68
C GLU A 523 2.08 -8.69 -18.52
N ILE A 524 2.46 -9.96 -18.34
CA ILE A 524 1.92 -11.10 -19.10
C ILE A 524 0.47 -11.38 -18.68
N ASN A 525 0.25 -11.66 -17.39
CA ASN A 525 -1.07 -11.99 -16.85
C ASN A 525 -1.12 -11.85 -15.32
N PRO A 526 -2.32 -11.93 -14.71
CA PRO A 526 -2.50 -11.88 -13.26
C PRO A 526 -2.24 -13.21 -12.52
N HIS A 527 -1.82 -14.30 -13.19
CA HIS A 527 -1.59 -15.63 -12.58
C HIS A 527 -0.56 -15.59 -11.45
N HIS A 528 0.39 -14.64 -11.52
CA HIS A 528 1.39 -14.46 -10.47
C HIS A 528 0.78 -14.24 -9.07
N HIS A 529 -0.48 -13.76 -8.94
CA HIS A 529 -1.15 -13.64 -7.65
C HIS A 529 -1.50 -15.02 -7.06
N ALA A 530 -2.02 -15.95 -7.87
CA ALA A 530 -2.30 -17.32 -7.44
C ALA A 530 -1.00 -18.08 -7.14
N HIS A 531 0.02 -17.92 -7.97
CA HIS A 531 1.35 -18.50 -7.76
C HIS A 531 2.00 -18.02 -6.45
N ASP A 532 1.93 -16.70 -6.16
CA ASP A 532 2.47 -16.15 -4.92
C ASP A 532 1.69 -16.66 -3.70
N ALA A 533 0.36 -16.79 -3.78
CA ALA A 533 -0.47 -17.35 -2.72
C ALA A 533 -0.10 -18.83 -2.45
N TYR A 534 0.08 -19.63 -3.49
CA TYR A 534 0.52 -21.04 -3.37
C TYR A 534 1.91 -21.14 -2.70
N LEU A 535 2.88 -20.35 -3.18
CA LEU A 535 4.24 -20.33 -2.62
C LEU A 535 4.25 -19.84 -1.17
N ASN A 536 3.42 -18.84 -0.83
CA ASN A 536 3.30 -18.36 0.54
C ASN A 536 2.74 -19.43 1.48
N GLY A 537 1.73 -20.18 1.05
CA GLY A 537 1.19 -21.33 1.77
C GLY A 537 2.24 -22.45 1.95
N PHE A 538 2.99 -22.77 0.90
CA PHE A 538 4.09 -23.74 0.97
C PHE A 538 5.17 -23.30 1.97
N ILE A 539 5.67 -22.07 1.87
CA ILE A 539 6.70 -21.52 2.76
C ILE A 539 6.22 -21.51 4.22
N ALA A 540 4.95 -21.13 4.47
CA ALA A 540 4.37 -21.16 5.81
C ALA A 540 4.41 -22.56 6.43
N ASN A 541 3.98 -23.58 5.69
CA ASN A 541 3.98 -24.96 6.16
C ASN A 541 5.39 -25.49 6.46
N VAL A 542 6.35 -25.20 5.58
CA VAL A 542 7.74 -25.64 5.77
C VAL A 542 8.37 -24.92 6.98
N LEU A 543 8.11 -23.63 7.17
CA LEU A 543 8.61 -22.87 8.32
C LEU A 543 7.99 -23.35 9.65
N LEU A 544 6.71 -23.72 9.66
CA LEU A 544 6.06 -24.29 10.85
C LEU A 544 6.69 -25.61 11.26
N LYS A 545 7.02 -26.48 10.28
CA LYS A 545 7.68 -27.78 10.54
C LYS A 545 9.16 -27.61 10.91
N ARG A 546 9.88 -26.71 10.25
CA ARG A 546 11.32 -26.47 10.53
C ARG A 546 11.55 -25.73 11.84
N TYR A 547 10.71 -24.76 12.16
CA TYR A 547 10.88 -23.84 13.28
C TYR A 547 9.62 -23.74 14.15
N PRO A 548 9.16 -24.84 14.77
CA PRO A 548 7.91 -24.83 15.56
C PRO A 548 7.97 -23.83 16.71
N LYS A 549 9.15 -23.58 17.28
CA LYS A 549 9.38 -22.60 18.35
C LYS A 549 9.21 -21.14 17.91
N LEU A 550 9.24 -20.86 16.59
CA LEU A 550 8.97 -19.52 16.04
C LEU A 550 7.51 -19.30 15.66
N ALA A 551 6.66 -20.32 15.74
CA ALA A 551 5.23 -20.21 15.40
C ALA A 551 4.58 -18.98 16.06
N PRO A 552 4.84 -18.62 17.34
CA PRO A 552 4.27 -17.43 17.96
C PRO A 552 4.60 -16.09 17.29
N GLU A 553 5.67 -16.04 16.50
CA GLU A 553 6.06 -14.80 15.80
C GLU A 553 5.20 -14.52 14.56
N PHE A 554 4.59 -15.55 13.96
CA PHE A 554 3.86 -15.43 12.70
C PHE A 554 2.47 -16.10 12.71
N VAL A 555 2.11 -16.89 13.73
CA VAL A 555 0.76 -17.42 13.91
C VAL A 555 -0.02 -16.51 14.85
N TYR A 556 -1.15 -15.98 14.35
CA TYR A 556 -2.00 -15.11 15.13
C TYR A 556 -2.65 -15.84 16.31
N GLY A 557 -2.71 -15.22 17.48
CA GLY A 557 -3.32 -15.79 18.70
C GLY A 557 -2.41 -16.74 19.49
N LYS A 558 -1.30 -17.24 18.92
CA LYS A 558 -0.27 -17.99 19.68
C LYS A 558 0.68 -17.02 20.37
N TYR A 559 0.16 -16.26 21.33
CA TYR A 559 1.00 -15.44 22.21
C TYR A 559 1.62 -16.36 23.25
N VAL A 560 2.86 -16.77 23.05
CA VAL A 560 3.59 -17.50 24.09
C VAL A 560 3.71 -16.63 25.32
N LYS A 561 3.43 -17.19 26.49
CA LYS A 561 4.00 -16.71 27.74
C LYS A 561 5.52 -16.76 27.59
N TYR A 562 6.12 -15.68 27.15
CA TYR A 562 7.55 -15.54 26.80
C TYR A 562 8.52 -15.85 27.94
N SER A 563 8.00 -16.05 29.17
CA SER A 563 8.77 -16.46 30.35
C SER A 563 9.41 -17.85 30.21
N LEU A 564 8.82 -18.78 29.45
CA LEU A 564 9.35 -20.13 29.26
C LEU A 564 10.37 -20.26 28.13
N ALA A 565 10.34 -19.39 27.13
CA ALA A 565 11.26 -19.42 25.99
C ALA A 565 12.66 -18.84 26.32
N ARG A 566 12.84 -18.15 27.46
CA ARG A 566 14.13 -17.55 27.86
C ARG A 566 15.14 -18.59 28.36
N GLU A 567 14.70 -19.70 28.93
CA GLU A 567 15.63 -20.69 29.51
C GLU A 567 16.36 -21.55 28.45
N ASN A 568 15.84 -21.69 27.23
CA ASN A 568 16.44 -22.47 26.15
C ASN A 568 17.20 -21.67 25.09
N LYS A 569 17.58 -20.43 25.37
CA LYS A 569 18.26 -19.52 24.42
C LYS A 569 19.61 -19.98 23.90
N ALA A 570 20.33 -20.84 24.64
CA ALA A 570 21.69 -21.22 24.27
C ALA A 570 21.78 -22.21 23.08
N THR A 571 20.84 -23.14 22.96
CA THR A 571 20.82 -24.15 21.87
C THR A 571 20.10 -23.65 20.63
N ALA A 572 19.01 -22.86 20.78
CA ALA A 572 18.32 -22.22 19.69
C ALA A 572 19.16 -21.14 18.96
N LYS A 573 20.15 -20.57 19.60
CA LYS A 573 21.02 -19.50 19.08
C LYS A 573 21.83 -19.89 17.85
N LYS A 574 22.26 -21.12 17.71
CA LYS A 574 23.17 -21.55 16.63
C LYS A 574 22.48 -21.71 15.26
N GLU A 575 21.22 -22.10 15.23
CA GLU A 575 20.48 -22.38 14.00
C GLU A 575 19.83 -21.15 13.34
N PHE A 576 19.58 -20.07 14.08
CA PHE A 576 18.87 -18.88 13.61
C PHE A 576 19.73 -17.77 13.02
N TYR A 577 21.02 -18.01 12.81
CA TYR A 577 21.96 -16.98 12.32
C TYR A 577 22.02 -16.86 10.81
N SER A 578 21.43 -17.79 10.08
CA SER A 578 21.38 -17.78 8.63
C SER A 578 20.04 -17.25 8.10
N ASN A 579 20.04 -16.91 6.83
CA ASN A 579 18.77 -16.67 6.09
C ASN A 579 17.81 -17.83 6.35
N ILE A 580 16.60 -17.50 6.82
CA ILE A 580 15.60 -18.48 7.30
C ILE A 580 15.19 -19.50 6.23
N LEU A 581 15.36 -19.16 4.93
CA LEU A 581 15.09 -20.07 3.82
C LEU A 581 16.33 -20.76 3.26
N LYS A 582 17.53 -20.47 3.79
CA LYS A 582 18.78 -21.02 3.23
C LYS A 582 18.84 -22.55 3.23
N PHE A 583 18.23 -23.20 4.22
CA PHE A 583 18.20 -24.66 4.29
C PHE A 583 17.49 -25.31 3.10
N LEU A 584 16.61 -24.59 2.41
CA LEU A 584 15.91 -25.06 1.21
C LEU A 584 16.85 -25.25 0.00
N GLU A 585 18.05 -24.67 0.05
CA GLU A 585 19.08 -24.82 -0.99
C GLU A 585 19.85 -26.14 -0.87
N SER A 586 19.81 -26.75 0.32
CA SER A 586 20.48 -28.04 0.57
C SER A 586 19.87 -29.14 -0.28
N ASP A 587 20.73 -30.08 -0.72
CA ASP A 587 20.31 -31.29 -1.42
C ASP A 587 19.91 -32.41 -0.44
N GLU A 588 20.18 -32.24 0.86
CA GLU A 588 19.78 -33.18 1.91
C GLU A 588 18.28 -33.02 2.24
N PRO A 589 17.57 -34.15 2.47
CA PRO A 589 16.17 -34.08 2.89
C PRO A 589 16.06 -33.60 4.35
N PHE A 590 15.01 -32.87 4.64
CA PHE A 590 14.65 -32.44 6.00
C PHE A 590 13.38 -33.13 6.47
N CYS A 591 13.46 -33.73 7.67
CA CYS A 591 12.38 -34.48 8.32
C CYS A 591 11.87 -33.69 9.54
N ASP A 592 10.60 -33.89 9.89
CA ASP A 592 10.04 -33.46 11.16
C ASP A 592 10.37 -34.45 12.31
N GLU A 593 9.86 -34.17 13.52
CA GLU A 593 10.10 -35.00 14.71
C GLU A 593 9.58 -36.45 14.58
N ASN A 594 8.68 -36.69 13.64
CA ASN A 594 8.12 -38.03 13.35
C ASN A 594 8.84 -38.76 12.22
N GLY A 595 9.86 -38.15 11.63
CA GLY A 595 10.61 -38.70 10.49
C GLY A 595 9.92 -38.45 9.13
N GLU A 596 8.82 -37.68 9.06
CA GLU A 596 8.22 -37.30 7.79
C GLU A 596 9.06 -36.25 7.05
N ILE A 597 9.39 -36.54 5.79
CA ILE A 597 10.12 -35.61 4.92
C ILE A 597 9.19 -34.46 4.55
N TYR A 598 9.50 -33.25 5.01
CA TYR A 598 8.75 -32.03 4.66
C TYR A 598 9.44 -31.16 3.60
N TRP A 599 10.72 -31.40 3.34
CA TRP A 599 11.45 -30.80 2.25
C TRP A 599 12.54 -31.72 1.71
N GLU A 600 12.50 -31.96 0.44
CA GLU A 600 13.54 -32.61 -0.37
C GLU A 600 13.56 -31.87 -1.72
N LYS A 601 14.65 -31.22 -2.03
CA LYS A 601 14.76 -30.30 -3.19
C LYS A 601 14.53 -31.03 -4.50
N SER A 602 15.12 -32.24 -4.66
CA SER A 602 15.00 -33.07 -5.87
C SER A 602 13.56 -33.47 -6.18
N HIS A 603 12.73 -33.66 -5.17
CA HIS A 603 11.32 -34.08 -5.30
C HIS A 603 10.33 -32.91 -5.28
N HIS A 604 10.47 -31.98 -4.33
CA HIS A 604 9.49 -30.93 -4.13
C HIS A 604 9.60 -29.78 -5.14
N LEU A 605 10.82 -29.40 -5.56
CA LEU A 605 11.01 -28.30 -6.51
C LEU A 605 10.40 -28.57 -7.89
N PRO A 606 10.59 -29.75 -8.51
CA PRO A 606 9.89 -30.11 -9.75
C PRO A 606 8.36 -30.10 -9.61
N ARG A 607 7.84 -30.55 -8.46
CA ARG A 607 6.39 -30.50 -8.18
C ARG A 607 5.87 -29.09 -8.08
N ILE A 608 6.60 -28.19 -7.41
CA ILE A 608 6.28 -26.76 -7.35
C ILE A 608 6.28 -26.16 -8.76
N LYS A 609 7.33 -26.42 -9.56
CA LYS A 609 7.39 -25.95 -10.96
C LYS A 609 6.19 -26.43 -11.77
N LYS A 610 5.83 -27.70 -11.65
CA LYS A 610 4.63 -28.28 -12.31
C LYS A 610 3.34 -27.57 -11.91
N VAL A 611 3.17 -27.21 -10.63
CA VAL A 611 2.00 -26.46 -10.17
C VAL A 611 1.98 -25.05 -10.74
N LEU A 612 3.14 -24.36 -10.75
CA LEU A 612 3.24 -23.00 -11.27
C LEU A 612 3.07 -22.91 -12.81
N SER A 613 3.45 -23.97 -13.53
CA SER A 613 3.24 -24.05 -14.99
C SER A 613 1.80 -24.43 -15.39
N SER A 614 0.92 -24.69 -14.43
CA SER A 614 -0.49 -24.98 -14.72
C SER A 614 -1.17 -23.76 -15.36
N HIS A 615 -1.81 -23.99 -16.52
CA HIS A 615 -2.57 -22.97 -17.24
C HIS A 615 -3.99 -22.79 -16.70
N GLN A 616 -4.44 -23.68 -15.82
CA GLN A 616 -5.80 -23.66 -15.23
C GLN A 616 -5.85 -22.76 -14.00
N VAL A 617 -5.69 -21.47 -14.20
CA VAL A 617 -5.86 -20.45 -13.16
C VAL A 617 -7.10 -19.64 -13.44
N ASN A 618 -8.12 -19.73 -12.59
CA ASN A 618 -9.34 -18.98 -12.73
C ASN A 618 -9.11 -17.48 -12.46
N VAL A 619 -9.47 -16.63 -13.45
CA VAL A 619 -9.43 -15.18 -13.33
C VAL A 619 -10.86 -14.65 -13.32
N VAL A 620 -11.34 -14.31 -12.13
CA VAL A 620 -12.71 -13.83 -11.93
C VAL A 620 -12.74 -12.32 -11.73
N LYS A 621 -13.62 -11.62 -12.42
CA LYS A 621 -13.93 -10.22 -12.16
C LYS A 621 -15.34 -10.09 -11.61
N LYS A 622 -15.47 -9.52 -10.42
CA LYS A 622 -16.78 -9.24 -9.85
C LYS A 622 -17.54 -8.27 -10.75
N VAL A 623 -18.74 -8.68 -11.14
CA VAL A 623 -19.69 -7.79 -11.84
C VAL A 623 -20.04 -6.59 -10.97
N GLU A 624 -19.98 -5.37 -11.53
CA GLU A 624 -20.16 -4.12 -10.82
C GLU A 624 -21.21 -3.21 -11.45
N GLN A 625 -22.18 -2.82 -10.66
CA GLN A 625 -22.97 -1.63 -10.94
C GLN A 625 -22.20 -0.41 -10.42
N GLN A 626 -21.89 0.55 -11.28
CA GLN A 626 -21.16 1.75 -10.87
C GLN A 626 -22.07 2.63 -9.98
N LYS A 627 -21.50 3.11 -8.90
CA LYS A 627 -22.13 4.00 -7.92
C LYS A 627 -21.17 5.15 -7.60
N GLY A 628 -21.65 6.28 -7.13
CA GLY A 628 -20.83 7.41 -6.71
C GLY A 628 -21.08 8.69 -7.50
N GLY A 629 -20.02 9.39 -7.93
CA GLY A 629 -20.17 10.68 -8.63
C GLY A 629 -20.81 10.55 -10.01
N PHE A 630 -21.58 11.55 -10.40
CA PHE A 630 -22.25 11.58 -11.71
C PHE A 630 -21.29 11.64 -12.89
N TYR A 631 -20.12 12.22 -12.67
CA TYR A 631 -19.08 12.43 -13.68
C TYR A 631 -17.73 11.90 -13.20
N LYS A 632 -16.83 11.65 -14.14
CA LYS A 632 -15.42 11.41 -13.80
C LYS A 632 -14.82 12.68 -13.23
N GLU A 633 -14.19 12.60 -12.06
CA GLU A 633 -13.64 13.76 -11.32
C GLU A 633 -12.45 14.45 -12.02
N THR A 634 -11.89 13.85 -13.07
CA THR A 634 -10.79 14.45 -13.83
C THR A 634 -11.28 15.68 -14.57
N VAL A 635 -10.73 16.83 -14.25
CA VAL A 635 -10.99 18.10 -14.95
C VAL A 635 -10.15 18.13 -16.22
N ASN A 636 -10.81 18.23 -17.36
CA ASN A 636 -10.15 18.31 -18.66
C ASN A 636 -9.86 19.77 -19.05
N SER A 637 -8.87 19.94 -19.92
CA SER A 637 -8.41 21.23 -20.40
C SER A 637 -9.48 21.94 -21.25
N LYS A 638 -9.36 23.26 -21.35
CA LYS A 638 -10.25 24.18 -22.06
C LYS A 638 -10.19 24.08 -23.59
N GLU A 639 -9.27 23.28 -24.13
CA GLU A 639 -8.99 23.24 -25.60
C GLU A 639 -10.15 22.71 -26.46
N LYS A 640 -11.08 21.97 -25.87
CA LYS A 640 -12.26 21.41 -26.56
C LYS A 640 -13.52 21.60 -25.72
N PRO A 641 -14.00 22.87 -25.53
CA PRO A 641 -15.08 23.20 -24.61
C PRO A 641 -16.39 22.49 -24.95
N ASP A 642 -16.74 22.33 -26.23
CA ASP A 642 -18.02 21.78 -26.70
C ASP A 642 -18.25 20.29 -26.30
N LYS A 643 -17.22 19.61 -25.82
CA LYS A 643 -17.31 18.20 -25.41
C LYS A 643 -17.25 18.03 -23.89
N LEU A 644 -17.19 19.12 -23.15
CA LEU A 644 -17.03 19.08 -21.72
C LEU A 644 -18.29 19.53 -21.00
N ILE A 645 -18.52 18.96 -19.83
CA ILE A 645 -19.67 19.27 -18.96
C ILE A 645 -19.19 20.24 -17.89
N GLU A 646 -19.97 21.28 -17.64
CA GLU A 646 -19.68 22.27 -16.59
C GLU A 646 -19.50 21.62 -15.21
N ARG A 647 -18.53 22.10 -14.43
CA ARG A 647 -18.25 21.57 -13.08
C ARG A 647 -19.29 22.00 -12.06
N LYS A 648 -19.83 23.22 -12.23
CA LYS A 648 -20.92 23.83 -11.45
C LYS A 648 -21.74 24.69 -12.38
N ASN A 649 -22.99 24.91 -12.05
CA ASN A 649 -23.85 25.85 -12.79
C ASN A 649 -23.18 27.22 -12.89
N ASN A 650 -23.16 27.78 -14.08
CA ASN A 650 -22.55 29.08 -14.43
C ASN A 650 -21.00 29.10 -14.36
N TRP A 651 -20.35 27.95 -14.33
CA TRP A 651 -18.91 27.85 -14.47
C TRP A 651 -18.53 27.55 -15.92
N GLU A 652 -18.28 28.59 -16.69
CA GLU A 652 -17.89 28.46 -18.10
C GLU A 652 -16.74 27.48 -18.29
N VAL A 653 -16.97 26.47 -19.13
CA VAL A 653 -15.97 25.44 -19.45
C VAL A 653 -14.70 26.06 -20.04
N THR A 654 -14.85 27.13 -20.84
CA THR A 654 -13.73 27.88 -21.42
C THR A 654 -12.79 28.49 -20.38
N LYS A 655 -13.32 28.83 -19.19
CA LYS A 655 -12.58 29.49 -18.11
C LYS A 655 -12.10 28.50 -17.04
N TYR A 656 -12.92 27.54 -16.67
CA TYR A 656 -12.68 26.66 -15.51
C TYR A 656 -12.41 25.20 -15.88
N GLY A 657 -12.46 24.83 -17.16
CA GLY A 657 -12.42 23.46 -17.61
C GLY A 657 -13.70 22.69 -17.26
N GLY A 658 -13.82 21.45 -17.66
CA GLY A 658 -15.01 20.64 -17.44
C GLY A 658 -14.77 19.16 -17.31
N PHE A 659 -15.84 18.40 -17.03
CA PHE A 659 -15.81 16.94 -16.96
C PHE A 659 -15.98 16.33 -18.36
N GLY A 660 -15.25 15.25 -18.65
CA GLY A 660 -15.21 14.68 -20.00
C GLY A 660 -16.38 13.78 -20.36
N SER A 661 -17.03 13.12 -19.40
CA SER A 661 -18.17 12.23 -19.63
C SER A 661 -18.89 11.85 -18.35
N PRO A 662 -20.21 11.56 -18.43
CA PRO A 662 -20.95 11.01 -17.32
C PRO A 662 -20.48 9.57 -16.98
N VAL A 663 -20.71 9.16 -15.75
CA VAL A 663 -20.43 7.79 -15.29
C VAL A 663 -21.62 6.90 -15.62
N ILE A 664 -21.38 5.81 -16.37
CA ILE A 664 -22.39 4.81 -16.71
C ILE A 664 -22.58 3.87 -15.53
N ALA A 665 -23.81 3.75 -15.03
CA ALA A 665 -24.16 2.84 -13.94
C ALA A 665 -24.09 1.38 -14.40
N TYR A 666 -24.73 1.09 -15.53
CA TYR A 666 -24.71 -0.19 -16.23
C TYR A 666 -25.15 0.01 -17.69
N ALA A 667 -24.90 -0.97 -18.55
CA ALA A 667 -25.49 -1.01 -19.88
C ALA A 667 -26.81 -1.81 -19.85
N ILE A 668 -27.65 -1.61 -20.86
CA ILE A 668 -28.83 -2.40 -21.14
C ILE A 668 -28.79 -2.86 -22.61
N ALA A 669 -29.20 -4.07 -22.84
CA ALA A 669 -29.43 -4.60 -24.18
C ALA A 669 -30.95 -4.81 -24.38
N PHE A 670 -31.47 -4.40 -25.51
CA PHE A 670 -32.92 -4.47 -25.83
C PHE A 670 -33.17 -4.51 -27.32
N VAL A 671 -34.42 -4.88 -27.68
CA VAL A 671 -34.93 -4.85 -29.05
C VAL A 671 -35.99 -3.73 -29.14
N TYR A 672 -35.96 -2.94 -30.21
CA TYR A 672 -36.89 -1.84 -30.43
C TYR A 672 -37.36 -1.78 -31.91
N ALA A 673 -38.49 -1.18 -32.18
CA ALA A 673 -39.02 -0.98 -33.53
C ALA A 673 -38.44 0.28 -34.17
N LYS A 674 -37.80 0.16 -35.35
CA LYS A 674 -37.14 1.28 -36.05
C LYS A 674 -37.88 1.68 -37.34
N GLY A 675 -38.14 3.00 -37.44
CA GLY A 675 -38.68 3.62 -38.66
C GLY A 675 -40.14 3.30 -38.97
N LYS A 676 -40.62 3.73 -40.14
CA LYS A 676 -42.03 3.51 -40.58
C LYS A 676 -42.36 2.02 -40.81
N THR A 677 -41.35 1.20 -41.11
CA THR A 677 -41.52 -0.23 -41.37
C THR A 677 -41.55 -1.09 -40.10
N GLN A 678 -41.42 -0.51 -38.94
CA GLN A 678 -41.43 -1.17 -37.63
C GLN A 678 -40.41 -2.33 -37.56
N LYS A 679 -39.27 -2.19 -38.25
CA LYS A 679 -38.24 -3.25 -38.25
C LYS A 679 -37.63 -3.42 -36.87
N LYS A 680 -37.70 -4.64 -36.31
CA LYS A 680 -37.06 -4.99 -35.05
C LYS A 680 -35.54 -4.80 -35.20
N THR A 681 -34.97 -4.00 -34.25
CA THR A 681 -33.56 -3.64 -34.27
C THR A 681 -33.00 -3.82 -32.88
N ARG A 682 -31.84 -4.47 -32.76
CA ARG A 682 -31.11 -4.69 -31.52
C ARG A 682 -30.28 -3.45 -31.12
N ALA A 683 -30.30 -3.08 -29.87
CA ALA A 683 -29.52 -1.92 -29.35
C ALA A 683 -28.90 -2.19 -27.99
N ILE A 684 -27.79 -1.50 -27.72
CA ILE A 684 -27.15 -1.47 -26.43
C ILE A 684 -26.98 -0.02 -26.02
N GLU A 685 -27.53 0.35 -24.88
CA GLU A 685 -27.50 1.73 -24.38
C GLU A 685 -26.90 1.77 -22.96
N GLY A 686 -26.27 2.88 -22.63
CA GLY A 686 -25.69 3.13 -21.29
C GLY A 686 -26.63 3.94 -20.44
N ILE A 687 -26.98 3.43 -19.28
CA ILE A 687 -27.72 4.17 -18.26
C ILE A 687 -26.71 4.86 -17.35
N THR A 688 -26.72 6.19 -17.33
CA THR A 688 -25.86 6.97 -16.43
C THR A 688 -26.37 6.89 -15.00
N ILE A 689 -25.49 7.21 -14.02
CA ILE A 689 -25.91 7.28 -12.60
C ILE A 689 -27.03 8.31 -12.39
N MET A 690 -27.04 9.41 -13.17
CA MET A 690 -28.09 10.42 -13.11
C MET A 690 -29.43 9.89 -13.62
N GLU A 691 -29.39 9.11 -14.67
CA GLU A 691 -30.58 8.58 -15.35
C GLU A 691 -31.18 7.36 -14.67
N GLN A 692 -30.39 6.70 -13.82
CA GLN A 692 -30.76 5.42 -13.23
C GLN A 692 -32.12 5.46 -12.54
N ALA A 693 -32.40 6.47 -11.74
CA ALA A 693 -33.67 6.59 -11.00
C ALA A 693 -34.88 6.78 -11.93
N ALA A 694 -34.73 7.57 -13.01
CA ALA A 694 -35.78 7.77 -14.00
C ALA A 694 -36.02 6.47 -14.80
N PHE A 695 -34.96 5.82 -15.25
CA PHE A 695 -35.03 4.54 -15.95
C PHE A 695 -35.67 3.43 -15.11
N GLU A 696 -35.24 3.27 -13.85
CA GLU A 696 -35.79 2.21 -12.95
C GLU A 696 -37.26 2.45 -12.57
N LYS A 697 -37.73 3.71 -12.64
CA LYS A 697 -39.12 4.08 -12.38
C LYS A 697 -40.04 3.69 -13.54
N ASP A 698 -39.65 4.01 -14.77
CA ASP A 698 -40.43 3.71 -15.99
C ASP A 698 -39.47 3.52 -17.19
N PRO A 699 -38.97 2.28 -17.39
CA PRO A 699 -38.02 1.97 -18.48
C PRO A 699 -38.60 2.25 -19.87
N THR A 700 -39.86 1.98 -20.06
CA THR A 700 -40.53 2.07 -21.39
C THR A 700 -40.64 3.53 -21.84
N THR A 701 -41.15 4.40 -20.98
CA THR A 701 -41.27 5.84 -21.31
C THR A 701 -39.89 6.46 -21.46
N PHE A 702 -38.95 6.13 -20.59
CA PHE A 702 -37.57 6.62 -20.65
C PHE A 702 -36.88 6.27 -21.97
N LEU A 703 -37.01 5.01 -22.44
CA LEU A 703 -36.41 4.57 -23.70
C LEU A 703 -37.10 5.19 -24.90
N LYS A 704 -38.39 5.37 -24.84
CA LYS A 704 -39.16 6.08 -25.91
C LYS A 704 -38.69 7.53 -26.04
N GLU A 705 -38.50 8.25 -24.93
CA GLU A 705 -37.97 9.62 -24.94
C GLU A 705 -36.53 9.70 -25.48
N LYS A 706 -35.74 8.67 -25.29
CA LYS A 706 -34.40 8.51 -25.87
C LYS A 706 -34.39 8.09 -27.35
N GLY A 707 -35.55 7.93 -27.98
CA GLY A 707 -35.70 7.59 -29.40
C GLY A 707 -35.73 6.11 -29.69
N PHE A 708 -36.03 5.28 -28.67
CA PHE A 708 -36.20 3.81 -28.80
C PHE A 708 -37.67 3.43 -28.51
N PRO A 709 -38.56 3.51 -29.48
CA PRO A 709 -39.96 3.17 -29.27
C PRO A 709 -40.19 1.66 -29.18
N GLN A 710 -41.28 1.27 -28.53
CA GLN A 710 -41.77 -0.11 -28.42
C GLN A 710 -40.78 -1.11 -27.84
N VAL A 711 -40.02 -0.69 -26.84
CA VAL A 711 -39.19 -1.62 -26.04
C VAL A 711 -40.07 -2.28 -24.97
N THR A 712 -40.23 -3.60 -25.06
CA THR A 712 -41.00 -4.40 -24.09
C THR A 712 -40.10 -5.05 -23.02
N GLU A 713 -38.94 -5.50 -23.45
CA GLU A 713 -37.99 -6.23 -22.59
C GLU A 713 -36.57 -5.68 -22.74
N PHE A 714 -35.81 -5.75 -21.64
CA PHE A 714 -34.41 -5.40 -21.64
C PHE A 714 -33.62 -6.27 -20.63
N ILE A 715 -32.34 -6.43 -20.92
CA ILE A 715 -31.38 -7.13 -20.04
C ILE A 715 -30.39 -6.13 -19.47
N LYS A 716 -30.24 -6.11 -18.15
CA LYS A 716 -29.17 -5.33 -17.49
C LYS A 716 -27.83 -6.02 -17.66
N LEU A 717 -26.86 -5.28 -18.17
CA LEU A 717 -25.48 -5.68 -18.37
C LEU A 717 -24.55 -4.80 -17.53
N PRO A 718 -24.31 -5.14 -16.25
CA PRO A 718 -23.39 -4.39 -15.41
C PRO A 718 -21.94 -4.49 -15.93
N LYS A 719 -21.08 -3.59 -15.49
CA LYS A 719 -19.66 -3.63 -15.84
C LYS A 719 -19.02 -4.95 -15.40
N TYR A 720 -18.16 -5.49 -16.25
CA TYR A 720 -17.51 -6.79 -16.10
C TYR A 720 -18.43 -8.01 -16.31
N THR A 721 -19.63 -7.84 -16.87
CA THR A 721 -20.36 -8.99 -17.43
C THR A 721 -19.45 -9.73 -18.41
N LEU A 722 -19.31 -11.04 -18.23
CA LEU A 722 -18.45 -11.89 -19.02
C LEU A 722 -19.23 -12.53 -20.15
N PHE A 723 -18.73 -12.39 -21.38
CA PHE A 723 -19.25 -13.02 -22.60
C PHE A 723 -18.25 -14.04 -23.14
N GLU A 724 -18.72 -15.16 -23.60
CA GLU A 724 -17.96 -16.17 -24.35
C GLU A 724 -18.56 -16.35 -25.75
N PHE A 725 -17.68 -16.42 -26.74
CA PHE A 725 -17.98 -16.59 -28.15
C PHE A 725 -17.60 -18.00 -28.60
N ASP A 726 -18.13 -18.47 -29.73
CA ASP A 726 -17.98 -19.84 -30.23
C ASP A 726 -16.53 -20.33 -30.39
N ASN A 727 -15.58 -19.43 -30.62
CA ASN A 727 -14.15 -19.74 -30.68
C ASN A 727 -13.46 -19.81 -29.27
N GLY A 728 -14.21 -19.84 -28.19
CA GLY A 728 -13.69 -19.83 -26.81
C GLY A 728 -13.06 -18.48 -26.39
N ARG A 729 -13.28 -17.45 -27.17
CA ARG A 729 -12.86 -16.08 -26.87
C ARG A 729 -13.79 -15.50 -25.82
N ARG A 730 -13.21 -15.03 -24.71
CA ARG A 730 -13.94 -14.37 -23.62
C ARG A 730 -13.70 -12.87 -23.62
N ARG A 731 -14.75 -12.07 -23.34
CA ARG A 731 -14.65 -10.61 -23.18
C ARG A 731 -15.47 -10.14 -21.99
N PHE A 732 -14.92 -9.18 -21.25
CA PHE A 732 -15.62 -8.45 -20.21
C PHE A 732 -16.22 -7.15 -20.76
N LEU A 733 -17.43 -6.84 -20.41
CA LEU A 733 -18.05 -5.55 -20.71
C LEU A 733 -17.35 -4.44 -19.91
N ALA A 734 -16.76 -3.47 -20.58
CA ALA A 734 -16.14 -2.31 -19.94
C ALA A 734 -17.12 -1.13 -19.81
N SER A 735 -17.94 -0.92 -20.84
CA SER A 735 -19.01 0.07 -20.92
C SER A 735 -20.02 -0.36 -21.99
N HIS A 736 -21.08 0.42 -22.21
CA HIS A 736 -22.05 0.19 -23.29
C HIS A 736 -21.44 0.27 -24.71
N LYS A 737 -20.21 0.72 -24.86
CA LYS A 737 -19.49 0.85 -26.15
C LYS A 737 -18.19 0.06 -26.23
N GLU A 738 -17.71 -0.48 -25.13
CA GLU A 738 -16.38 -1.09 -25.06
C GLU A 738 -16.40 -2.43 -24.34
N SER A 739 -15.66 -3.39 -24.86
CA SER A 739 -15.33 -4.65 -24.20
C SER A 739 -13.83 -4.81 -23.98
N GLN A 740 -13.46 -5.65 -23.04
CA GLN A 740 -12.09 -5.96 -22.66
C GLN A 740 -11.81 -7.45 -22.85
N LYS A 741 -10.55 -7.81 -23.09
CA LYS A 741 -10.13 -9.21 -23.18
C LYS A 741 -10.45 -9.95 -21.88
N GLY A 742 -11.03 -11.14 -21.99
CA GLY A 742 -11.40 -12.01 -20.87
C GLY A 742 -10.46 -13.20 -20.68
N ASN A 743 -9.78 -13.68 -21.74
CA ASN A 743 -8.79 -14.73 -21.62
C ASN A 743 -7.44 -14.11 -21.17
N PRO A 744 -6.69 -14.76 -20.26
CA PRO A 744 -5.32 -14.36 -19.97
C PRO A 744 -4.40 -14.75 -21.15
N PHE A 745 -3.35 -13.96 -21.36
CA PHE A 745 -2.22 -14.35 -22.22
C PHE A 745 -1.28 -15.25 -21.41
N ILE A 746 -0.87 -16.37 -21.98
CA ILE A 746 -0.07 -17.38 -21.29
C ILE A 746 1.21 -17.63 -22.10
N LEU A 747 2.34 -17.74 -21.41
CA LEU A 747 3.62 -18.12 -21.97
C LEU A 747 4.22 -19.28 -21.16
N SER A 748 5.06 -20.09 -21.80
CA SER A 748 5.84 -21.13 -21.10
C SER A 748 6.83 -20.50 -20.12
N ASP A 749 7.24 -21.26 -19.10
CA ASP A 749 8.20 -20.79 -18.08
C ASP A 749 9.52 -20.33 -18.68
N GLN A 750 10.00 -20.96 -19.77
CA GLN A 750 11.21 -20.54 -20.49
C GLN A 750 11.07 -19.15 -21.09
N LEU A 751 9.95 -18.87 -21.76
CA LEU A 751 9.67 -17.57 -22.37
C LEU A 751 9.44 -16.48 -21.30
N VAL A 752 8.81 -16.84 -20.16
CA VAL A 752 8.69 -15.93 -19.01
C VAL A 752 10.06 -15.61 -18.42
N THR A 753 10.95 -16.59 -18.34
CA THR A 753 12.34 -16.41 -17.88
C THR A 753 13.12 -15.49 -18.80
N LEU A 754 13.01 -15.68 -20.12
CA LEU A 754 13.64 -14.79 -21.11
C LEU A 754 13.16 -13.34 -20.95
N LEU A 755 11.86 -13.12 -20.83
CA LEU A 755 11.31 -11.78 -20.62
C LEU A 755 11.72 -11.16 -19.27
N TYR A 756 11.85 -11.96 -18.22
CA TYR A 756 12.37 -11.49 -16.93
C TYR A 756 13.82 -10.99 -17.07
N HIS A 757 14.68 -11.75 -17.72
CA HIS A 757 16.06 -11.33 -18.00
C HIS A 757 16.11 -10.13 -18.95
N ALA A 758 15.22 -10.05 -19.92
CA ALA A 758 15.09 -8.88 -20.80
C ALA A 758 14.73 -7.59 -20.04
N GLN A 759 13.89 -7.66 -18.97
CA GLN A 759 13.62 -6.51 -18.10
C GLN A 759 14.87 -6.03 -17.34
N HIS A 760 15.85 -6.90 -17.16
CA HIS A 760 17.10 -6.64 -16.44
C HIS A 760 18.32 -6.65 -17.35
N TYR A 761 18.14 -6.41 -18.67
CA TYR A 761 19.20 -6.43 -19.65
C TYR A 761 20.17 -5.27 -19.48
N ASP A 762 21.22 -5.50 -18.73
CA ASP A 762 22.31 -4.53 -18.50
C ASP A 762 23.59 -5.27 -18.10
N LYS A 763 24.62 -5.22 -18.94
CA LYS A 763 25.90 -5.90 -18.74
C LYS A 763 26.60 -5.50 -17.43
N ILE A 764 26.46 -4.25 -17.03
CA ILE A 764 27.18 -3.70 -15.86
C ILE A 764 26.50 -4.09 -14.55
N THR A 765 25.18 -4.06 -14.52
CA THR A 765 24.39 -4.25 -13.29
C THR A 765 23.91 -5.69 -13.11
N TYR A 766 23.63 -6.37 -14.22
CA TYR A 766 22.99 -7.69 -14.24
C TYR A 766 23.63 -8.59 -15.30
N GLN A 767 24.91 -8.96 -15.09
CA GLN A 767 25.68 -9.77 -16.04
C GLN A 767 24.96 -11.07 -16.43
N GLU A 768 24.40 -11.78 -15.45
CA GLU A 768 23.64 -13.00 -15.69
C GLU A 768 22.48 -12.79 -16.66
N SER A 769 21.72 -11.70 -16.49
CA SER A 769 20.60 -11.38 -17.37
C SER A 769 21.06 -11.00 -18.77
N PHE A 770 22.17 -10.27 -18.85
CA PHE A 770 22.78 -9.91 -20.13
C PHE A 770 23.21 -11.15 -20.91
N ASP A 771 23.93 -12.08 -20.27
CA ASP A 771 24.41 -13.31 -20.88
C ASP A 771 23.25 -14.23 -21.27
N TYR A 772 22.25 -14.36 -20.40
CA TYR A 772 21.07 -15.18 -20.67
C TYR A 772 20.32 -14.72 -21.92
N VAL A 773 20.02 -13.41 -22.03
CA VAL A 773 19.31 -12.88 -23.21
C VAL A 773 20.10 -13.09 -24.49
N ASN A 774 21.42 -12.85 -24.47
CA ASN A 774 22.27 -13.02 -25.67
C ASN A 774 22.37 -14.50 -26.12
N THR A 775 22.29 -15.45 -25.21
CA THR A 775 22.29 -16.88 -25.54
C THR A 775 20.93 -17.42 -26.00
N HIS A 776 19.83 -16.70 -25.72
CA HIS A 776 18.46 -17.11 -26.06
C HIS A 776 17.75 -16.15 -27.03
N LEU A 777 18.51 -15.45 -27.89
CA LEU A 777 17.93 -14.50 -28.87
C LEU A 777 16.93 -15.15 -29.82
N SER A 778 17.16 -16.39 -30.22
CA SER A 778 16.23 -17.14 -31.08
C SER A 778 14.86 -17.36 -30.47
N ASP A 779 14.77 -17.42 -29.15
CA ASP A 779 13.52 -17.73 -28.45
C ASP A 779 12.52 -16.55 -28.47
N PHE A 780 12.96 -15.34 -28.83
CA PHE A 780 12.05 -14.21 -29.07
C PHE A 780 11.07 -14.49 -30.22
N SER A 781 11.44 -15.31 -31.22
CA SER A 781 10.53 -15.73 -32.29
C SER A 781 9.35 -16.53 -31.75
N ALA A 782 9.59 -17.40 -30.74
CA ALA A 782 8.52 -18.16 -30.08
C ALA A 782 7.56 -17.23 -29.30
N ILE A 783 8.11 -16.22 -28.60
CA ILE A 783 7.24 -15.21 -27.95
C ILE A 783 6.39 -14.48 -29.00
N LEU A 784 6.98 -14.10 -30.12
CA LEU A 784 6.24 -13.43 -31.19
C LEU A 784 5.10 -14.31 -31.72
N THR A 785 5.35 -15.58 -31.99
CA THR A 785 4.32 -16.55 -32.46
C THR A 785 3.14 -16.61 -31.48
N GLU A 786 3.41 -16.75 -30.20
CA GLU A 786 2.35 -16.79 -29.17
C GLU A 786 1.57 -15.47 -29.07
N VAL A 787 2.25 -14.33 -29.15
CA VAL A 787 1.60 -13.00 -29.15
C VAL A 787 0.71 -12.81 -30.36
N LEU A 788 1.17 -13.21 -31.55
CA LEU A 788 0.40 -13.06 -32.79
C LEU A 788 -0.81 -13.98 -32.82
N ALA A 789 -0.68 -15.24 -32.41
CA ALA A 789 -1.81 -16.17 -32.26
C ALA A 789 -2.86 -15.64 -31.25
N PHE A 790 -2.42 -15.05 -30.15
CA PHE A 790 -3.32 -14.41 -29.19
C PHE A 790 -3.99 -13.15 -29.79
N ALA A 791 -3.26 -12.37 -30.56
CA ALA A 791 -3.77 -11.18 -31.24
C ALA A 791 -4.81 -11.49 -32.33
N GLU A 792 -4.57 -12.53 -33.13
CA GLU A 792 -5.51 -13.05 -34.12
C GLU A 792 -6.84 -13.48 -33.48
N LYS A 793 -6.77 -14.24 -32.38
CA LYS A 793 -7.98 -14.64 -31.61
C LYS A 793 -8.83 -13.42 -31.19
N TYR A 794 -8.23 -12.27 -31.00
CA TYR A 794 -8.91 -11.02 -30.63
C TYR A 794 -9.05 -10.03 -31.80
N THR A 795 -9.01 -10.53 -33.02
CA THR A 795 -9.28 -9.77 -34.26
C THR A 795 -8.30 -8.62 -34.54
N LEU A 796 -6.99 -8.85 -34.36
CA LEU A 796 -6.00 -7.98 -34.98
C LEU A 796 -6.07 -8.22 -36.50
N ALA A 797 -6.10 -7.15 -37.29
CA ALA A 797 -6.19 -7.27 -38.73
C ALA A 797 -4.93 -7.97 -39.31
N ASP A 798 -5.10 -8.88 -40.25
CA ASP A 798 -4.02 -9.70 -40.86
C ASP A 798 -2.85 -8.86 -41.36
N LYS A 799 -3.12 -7.74 -42.05
CA LYS A 799 -2.09 -6.78 -42.47
C LYS A 799 -1.20 -6.23 -41.34
N ASN A 800 -1.71 -6.17 -40.11
CA ASN A 800 -0.91 -5.74 -38.96
C ASN A 800 -0.08 -6.92 -38.43
N ILE A 801 -0.59 -8.14 -38.51
CA ILE A 801 0.15 -9.36 -38.18
C ILE A 801 1.33 -9.54 -39.12
N GLU A 802 1.08 -9.47 -40.45
CA GLU A 802 2.09 -9.55 -41.48
C GLU A 802 3.16 -8.46 -41.29
N ARG A 803 2.74 -7.21 -41.05
CA ARG A 803 3.69 -6.11 -40.84
C ARG A 803 4.55 -6.29 -39.58
N ILE A 804 4.01 -6.84 -38.49
CA ILE A 804 4.79 -7.15 -37.28
C ILE A 804 5.82 -8.24 -37.58
N GLN A 805 5.44 -9.28 -38.32
CA GLN A 805 6.34 -10.35 -38.72
C GLN A 805 7.47 -9.84 -39.61
N GLU A 806 7.16 -9.02 -40.61
CA GLU A 806 8.16 -8.38 -41.47
C GLU A 806 9.16 -7.55 -40.64
N LEU A 807 8.66 -6.70 -39.74
CA LEU A 807 9.52 -5.88 -38.90
C LEU A 807 10.43 -6.69 -37.99
N TYR A 808 9.95 -7.82 -37.48
CA TYR A 808 10.77 -8.72 -36.70
C TYR A 808 11.88 -9.34 -37.58
N GLU A 809 11.52 -9.86 -38.74
CA GLU A 809 12.52 -10.44 -39.69
C GLU A 809 13.58 -9.45 -40.13
N GLU A 810 13.18 -8.19 -40.39
CA GLU A 810 14.12 -7.10 -40.73
C GLU A 810 15.11 -6.77 -39.61
N ASN A 811 14.69 -6.93 -38.33
CA ASN A 811 15.44 -6.44 -37.17
C ASN A 811 15.96 -7.53 -36.21
N LYS A 812 15.66 -8.82 -36.44
CA LYS A 812 16.04 -9.92 -35.52
C LYS A 812 17.55 -10.10 -35.29
N TYR A 813 18.38 -9.57 -36.18
CA TYR A 813 19.84 -9.54 -36.05
C TYR A 813 20.37 -8.15 -35.63
N GLY A 814 19.48 -7.24 -35.24
CA GLY A 814 19.80 -5.92 -34.76
C GLY A 814 20.39 -5.91 -33.36
N GLU A 815 20.44 -4.72 -32.76
CA GLU A 815 20.94 -4.55 -31.41
C GLU A 815 20.04 -5.28 -30.38
N THR A 816 20.62 -6.21 -29.61
CA THR A 816 19.89 -7.05 -28.62
C THR A 816 19.08 -6.23 -27.63
N SER A 817 19.61 -5.07 -27.20
CA SER A 817 18.91 -4.17 -26.27
C SER A 817 17.60 -3.64 -26.86
N MET A 818 17.58 -3.34 -28.15
CA MET A 818 16.40 -2.86 -28.87
C MET A 818 15.38 -3.98 -29.06
N ILE A 819 15.81 -5.18 -29.37
CA ILE A 819 14.96 -6.37 -29.50
C ILE A 819 14.28 -6.64 -28.13
N ALA A 820 15.05 -6.74 -27.05
CA ALA A 820 14.54 -6.98 -25.70
C ALA A 820 13.49 -5.94 -25.29
N GLN A 821 13.77 -4.65 -25.49
CA GLN A 821 12.82 -3.57 -25.19
C GLN A 821 11.56 -3.62 -26.06
N SER A 822 11.68 -3.96 -27.32
CA SER A 822 10.53 -4.10 -28.22
C SER A 822 9.56 -5.19 -27.76
N PHE A 823 10.08 -6.34 -27.34
CA PHE A 823 9.25 -7.42 -26.81
C PHE A 823 8.59 -7.07 -25.47
N LEU A 824 9.27 -6.37 -24.58
CA LEU A 824 8.66 -5.86 -23.34
C LEU A 824 7.53 -4.85 -23.61
N GLN A 825 7.64 -4.05 -24.68
CA GLN A 825 6.58 -3.14 -25.11
C GLN A 825 5.45 -3.90 -25.82
N LEU A 826 5.75 -4.94 -26.57
CA LEU A 826 4.77 -5.81 -27.22
C LEU A 826 3.83 -6.46 -26.19
N LEU A 827 4.31 -6.82 -25.01
CA LEU A 827 3.49 -7.34 -23.91
C LEU A 827 2.42 -6.35 -23.43
N GLN A 828 2.62 -5.06 -23.62
CA GLN A 828 1.59 -4.05 -23.36
C GLN A 828 0.39 -4.20 -24.29
N PHE A 829 0.52 -4.97 -25.36
CA PHE A 829 -0.61 -5.38 -26.20
C PHE A 829 -1.70 -6.10 -25.41
N ASN A 830 -1.34 -6.84 -24.37
CA ASN A 830 -2.29 -7.48 -23.47
C ASN A 830 -2.93 -6.51 -22.45
N ALA A 831 -2.34 -5.34 -22.21
CA ALA A 831 -2.88 -4.35 -21.27
C ALA A 831 -3.97 -3.50 -21.93
N ILE A 832 -4.98 -3.08 -21.16
CA ILE A 832 -6.08 -2.24 -21.62
C ILE A 832 -5.65 -0.78 -21.57
N GLY A 833 -5.78 -0.05 -22.70
CA GLY A 833 -5.67 1.42 -22.72
C GLY A 833 -4.37 2.04 -23.27
N ALA A 834 -3.24 1.32 -23.46
CA ALA A 834 -2.05 1.85 -24.13
C ALA A 834 -1.83 1.24 -25.51
N PRO A 835 -1.34 1.95 -26.53
CA PRO A 835 -0.99 1.34 -27.82
C PRO A 835 0.20 0.40 -27.62
N ALA A 836 0.19 -0.78 -28.28
CA ALA A 836 1.40 -1.55 -28.46
C ALA A 836 2.34 -0.70 -29.30
N ASP A 837 3.53 -0.43 -28.80
CA ASP A 837 4.43 0.51 -29.43
C ASP A 837 5.68 -0.24 -29.92
N PHE A 838 5.74 -0.49 -31.22
CA PHE A 838 6.93 -0.98 -31.89
C PHE A 838 7.85 0.17 -32.33
N LYS A 839 7.92 1.25 -31.58
CA LYS A 839 8.77 2.40 -31.89
C LYS A 839 10.21 2.03 -32.20
N PHE A 840 10.73 1.00 -31.55
CA PHE A 840 12.08 0.51 -31.83
C PHE A 840 12.21 -0.08 -33.24
N PHE A 841 11.13 -0.60 -33.80
CA PHE A 841 11.04 -1.04 -35.20
C PHE A 841 10.40 0.04 -36.09
N GLY A 842 10.29 1.28 -35.63
CA GLY A 842 9.80 2.41 -36.42
C GLY A 842 8.29 2.46 -36.64
N VAL A 843 7.51 1.60 -35.99
CA VAL A 843 6.05 1.51 -36.21
C VAL A 843 5.24 1.55 -34.93
N THR A 844 4.23 2.40 -34.91
CA THR A 844 3.19 2.39 -33.89
C THR A 844 1.96 1.64 -34.43
N ILE A 845 1.65 0.48 -33.85
CA ILE A 845 0.44 -0.25 -34.17
C ILE A 845 -0.66 0.20 -33.21
N PRO A 846 -1.70 0.91 -33.70
CA PRO A 846 -2.76 1.39 -32.85
C PRO A 846 -3.52 0.19 -32.27
N ARG A 847 -3.76 0.20 -30.96
CA ARG A 847 -4.71 -0.72 -30.35
C ARG A 847 -6.08 -0.51 -30.92
N LYS A 848 -6.66 -1.56 -31.43
CA LYS A 848 -8.07 -1.59 -31.70
C LYS A 848 -8.82 -1.67 -30.35
N ARG A 849 -9.34 -0.54 -29.87
CA ARG A 849 -10.41 -0.59 -28.88
C ARG A 849 -11.62 -1.20 -29.56
N TYR A 850 -12.16 -2.25 -28.98
CA TYR A 850 -13.40 -2.83 -29.50
C TYR A 850 -14.55 -1.87 -29.15
N THR A 851 -14.93 -1.05 -30.12
CA THR A 851 -15.99 -0.06 -30.02
C THR A 851 -17.34 -0.60 -30.48
N SER A 852 -17.38 -1.78 -31.11
CA SER A 852 -18.62 -2.44 -31.51
C SER A 852 -18.93 -3.60 -30.57
N LEU A 853 -20.11 -3.60 -30.00
CA LEU A 853 -20.66 -4.68 -29.20
C LEU A 853 -21.68 -5.54 -29.98
N THR A 854 -21.71 -5.42 -31.32
CA THR A 854 -22.67 -6.19 -32.16
C THR A 854 -22.51 -7.70 -32.02
N GLU A 855 -21.28 -8.17 -31.75
CA GLU A 855 -21.00 -9.60 -31.57
C GLU A 855 -21.64 -10.21 -30.32
N ILE A 856 -22.00 -9.43 -29.29
CA ILE A 856 -22.54 -10.01 -28.04
C ILE A 856 -23.90 -10.68 -28.19
N TRP A 857 -24.66 -10.36 -29.25
CA TRP A 857 -25.96 -10.97 -29.50
C TRP A 857 -25.92 -12.47 -29.81
N ASP A 858 -24.74 -12.95 -30.28
CA ASP A 858 -24.49 -14.35 -30.57
C ASP A 858 -23.64 -15.02 -29.51
N ALA A 859 -23.28 -14.28 -28.43
CA ALA A 859 -22.45 -14.76 -27.36
C ALA A 859 -23.24 -15.42 -26.22
N THR A 860 -22.53 -16.16 -25.37
CA THR A 860 -23.05 -16.71 -24.12
C THR A 860 -22.59 -15.81 -22.94
N ILE A 861 -23.53 -15.36 -22.12
CA ILE A 861 -23.25 -14.71 -20.85
C ILE A 861 -22.80 -15.77 -19.86
N ILE A 862 -21.70 -15.49 -19.14
CA ILE A 862 -21.16 -16.36 -18.11
C ILE A 862 -21.25 -15.68 -16.76
N TYR A 863 -21.98 -16.28 -15.83
CA TYR A 863 -22.01 -15.90 -14.41
C TYR A 863 -21.11 -16.84 -13.64
N GLN A 864 -20.03 -16.28 -13.07
CA GLN A 864 -19.05 -17.04 -12.32
C GLN A 864 -19.28 -16.90 -10.81
N SER A 865 -19.08 -18.00 -10.08
CA SER A 865 -18.92 -17.95 -8.63
C SER A 865 -17.68 -17.14 -8.22
N VAL A 866 -17.50 -16.86 -6.95
CA VAL A 866 -16.37 -16.04 -6.49
C VAL A 866 -15.01 -16.71 -6.74
N THR A 867 -14.93 -18.04 -6.76
CA THR A 867 -13.75 -18.82 -7.12
C THR A 867 -13.62 -19.07 -8.63
N GLY A 868 -14.70 -18.88 -9.38
CA GLY A 868 -14.79 -19.27 -10.79
C GLY A 868 -14.83 -20.78 -11.04
N LEU A 869 -15.05 -21.58 -9.99
CA LEU A 869 -15.20 -23.05 -10.13
C LEU A 869 -16.58 -23.44 -10.62
N TYR A 870 -17.57 -22.59 -10.39
CA TYR A 870 -18.93 -22.77 -10.90
C TYR A 870 -19.26 -21.66 -11.90
N GLU A 871 -19.84 -22.06 -13.04
CA GLU A 871 -20.30 -21.15 -14.09
C GLU A 871 -21.75 -21.48 -14.49
N THR A 872 -22.61 -20.46 -14.49
CA THR A 872 -23.92 -20.51 -15.11
C THR A 872 -23.83 -19.84 -16.48
N ARG A 873 -24.31 -20.49 -17.52
CA ARG A 873 -24.19 -20.05 -18.92
C ARG A 873 -25.57 -19.80 -19.51
N ILE A 874 -25.78 -18.62 -20.08
CA ILE A 874 -27.04 -18.22 -20.72
C ILE A 874 -26.70 -17.66 -22.10
N ARG A 875 -27.26 -18.29 -23.16
CA ARG A 875 -27.03 -17.80 -24.51
C ARG A 875 -27.86 -16.54 -24.75
N MET A 876 -27.26 -15.47 -25.26
CA MET A 876 -27.97 -14.21 -25.53
C MET A 876 -29.12 -14.39 -26.51
N GLY A 877 -28.96 -15.26 -27.52
CA GLY A 877 -30.01 -15.59 -28.48
C GLY A 877 -31.28 -16.20 -27.86
N ASP A 878 -31.12 -17.03 -26.83
CA ASP A 878 -32.23 -17.73 -26.18
C ASP A 878 -33.09 -16.78 -25.34
N LEU A 879 -32.54 -15.68 -24.85
CA LEU A 879 -33.27 -14.67 -24.10
C LEU A 879 -34.27 -13.87 -24.96
N TRP A 880 -34.16 -13.96 -26.31
CA TRP A 880 -34.98 -13.24 -27.27
C TRP A 880 -35.74 -14.19 -28.24
N ALA A 881 -35.70 -15.50 -27.99
CA ALA A 881 -36.27 -16.52 -28.92
C ALA A 881 -37.78 -16.46 -29.02
N GLY A 882 -38.50 -15.82 -28.11
CA GLY A 882 -39.95 -15.62 -28.19
C GLY A 882 -40.41 -14.45 -29.07
N GLU A 883 -39.49 -13.68 -29.65
CA GLU A 883 -39.75 -12.46 -30.44
C GLU A 883 -39.45 -12.60 -31.95
N GLN A 884 -39.22 -13.83 -32.49
CA GLN A 884 -39.03 -14.02 -33.93
C GLN A 884 -40.39 -14.04 -34.69
#